data_e31342134b86debfa76b416b671b742c
#
_entry.id   e31342134b86debfa76b416b671b742c
#
_cell.length_a   1.000
_cell.length_b   1.000
_cell.length_c   1.000
_cell.angle_alpha   90.00
_cell.angle_beta   90.00
_cell.angle_gamma   90.00
#
_symmetry.space_group_name_H-M   'P 1'
#
loop_
_entity.id
_entity.type
_entity.pdbx_description
1 polymer ?
#
loop_
_entity_poly.entity_id
_entity_poly.type
_entity_poly.pdbx_seq_one_letter_code
_entity_poly.pdbx_strand_id
1 'polypeptide(L)'
;MIGKSVPRVDAYDKVTGRAKFTDDLVPANCLVAKIYHAKIGNGIVKSIDTSKAEALDGVVKVVTFKDVPNHCYPTPGHPWSVELAHQDVADRNILTGRVRYYGDDIAAVVAEDEITAQRALRLIEVEYEEYPVEIHPRKSMYGSKPPIHFDKKDNVLVRSNYFIGNVEEGLKESETVIKRSYKTPIAQHCHIENPISCAYMENGRIIVVTSTQIPHIVRRVIGQALGIPWGKIRVIKPYIGGGFGNKQDVLYEPLNAFLTTQVGGRPVKLDITREETFCNTRTRHSIEYDLTAGVDSEGYLLAKDMLAISNQGAYASHGHAIAANGLTAWRLQYACPNIKGEAYTVYTNTPVGGAMRGYGIPQVCFAIECFMDDIAKEIGMDPLEFRKKNLIKGYYEDAYLKPIAANTNGIFECLEKGAEYIHWKEKRKEYANQTGNIRRGVGMSLFSYKTGVWPISLEIAGARMTLNQDGSVGLMLGATEIGQGADTVFSQMTAEVLNMDISDIHIQTVQDTDVTPFDTGAYASRQSFVTGTVVKDCANLLKEKILAYAKELLPEETRKLRLDHGWIMAGKDPAISLGNLALESYYSLGNSSVITAEVSEQVKKNTIATGCCFAEVEVDIKLGKIKILHIINVHDSGKLINPKLAEMQVQGGMSMGMGYGLSEQLILDEKTGRPLNGTLLDYKLMTMMDTPDIKADFVELDDPIGPFGNKALGEPPAIPGAPAIRNAVLHATGVAFNENPLTPQRLIDGFMKAGLI
;
A
#
# COMPACT_ATOMS: atom_id res chain seq x y z
N MET A 1 20.58 17.14 -10.56
CA MET A 1 20.44 16.16 -9.46
C MET A 1 19.38 15.09 -9.77
N ILE A 2 18.24 15.49 -10.37
CA ILE A 2 17.22 14.56 -10.87
C ILE A 2 17.79 13.64 -11.97
N GLY A 3 17.39 12.36 -11.95
CA GLY A 3 17.87 11.33 -12.86
C GLY A 3 19.23 10.71 -12.48
N LYS A 4 19.80 11.10 -11.34
CA LYS A 4 21.06 10.52 -10.85
C LYS A 4 20.78 9.48 -9.74
N SER A 5 21.51 8.36 -9.83
CA SER A 5 21.49 7.31 -8.81
C SER A 5 22.40 7.67 -7.64
N VAL A 6 21.94 8.59 -6.79
CA VAL A 6 22.67 8.92 -5.56
C VAL A 6 22.41 7.88 -4.47
N PRO A 7 23.41 7.61 -3.58
CA PRO A 7 23.20 6.75 -2.42
C PRO A 7 22.09 7.25 -1.52
N ARG A 8 21.42 6.35 -0.82
CA ARG A 8 20.40 6.71 0.18
C ARG A 8 21.03 7.54 1.30
N VAL A 9 20.38 8.63 1.68
CA VAL A 9 20.84 9.52 2.77
C VAL A 9 20.83 8.81 4.13
N ASP A 10 19.95 7.80 4.31
CA ASP A 10 19.79 7.00 5.52
C ASP A 10 20.56 5.66 5.50
N ALA A 11 21.27 5.34 4.42
CA ALA A 11 21.93 4.04 4.25
C ALA A 11 22.99 3.77 5.33
N TYR A 12 23.83 4.75 5.60
CA TYR A 12 24.94 4.61 6.57
C TYR A 12 24.42 4.30 7.97
N ASP A 13 23.41 5.04 8.45
CA ASP A 13 22.83 4.83 9.77
C ASP A 13 22.15 3.47 9.90
N LYS A 14 21.51 2.99 8.82
CA LYS A 14 20.88 1.66 8.79
C LYS A 14 21.89 0.55 8.84
N VAL A 15 22.95 0.57 8.01
CA VAL A 15 23.92 -0.53 7.95
C VAL A 15 24.88 -0.55 9.14
N THR A 16 25.02 0.57 9.86
CA THR A 16 25.86 0.67 11.07
C THR A 16 25.07 0.50 12.37
N GLY A 17 23.73 0.30 12.31
CA GLY A 17 22.86 0.18 13.47
C GLY A 17 22.63 1.50 14.25
N ARG A 18 22.93 2.65 13.63
CA ARG A 18 22.65 3.97 14.22
C ARG A 18 21.19 4.40 14.03
N ALA A 19 20.54 3.95 12.97
CA ALA A 19 19.12 4.19 12.73
C ALA A 19 18.30 3.60 13.90
N LYS A 20 17.39 4.41 14.46
CA LYS A 20 16.58 4.04 15.62
C LYS A 20 15.15 3.71 15.18
N PHE A 21 14.74 2.48 15.41
CA PHE A 21 13.37 1.99 15.24
C PHE A 21 12.59 2.14 16.55
N THR A 22 11.31 1.86 16.55
CA THR A 22 10.45 2.04 17.73
C THR A 22 10.98 1.28 18.95
N ASP A 23 11.43 0.05 18.78
CA ASP A 23 11.94 -0.79 19.88
C ASP A 23 13.26 -0.24 20.49
N ASP A 24 14.08 0.42 19.69
CA ASP A 24 15.33 1.06 20.14
C ASP A 24 15.10 2.32 21.00
N LEU A 25 13.89 2.85 20.99
CA LEU A 25 13.50 4.08 21.72
C LEU A 25 12.66 3.79 22.97
N VAL A 26 12.45 2.52 23.29
CA VAL A 26 11.72 2.11 24.49
C VAL A 26 12.56 2.42 25.75
N PRO A 27 12.03 3.16 26.75
CA PRO A 27 12.73 3.41 27.99
C PRO A 27 13.07 2.14 28.77
N ALA A 28 14.20 2.11 29.47
CA ALA A 28 14.69 0.93 30.20
C ALA A 28 13.72 0.42 31.30
N ASN A 29 12.86 1.28 31.85
CA ASN A 29 11.85 0.95 32.87
C ASN A 29 10.44 0.81 32.29
N CYS A 30 10.34 0.51 31.01
CA CYS A 30 9.08 0.33 30.30
C CYS A 30 8.38 -0.94 30.76
N LEU A 31 7.08 -0.83 30.98
CA LEU A 31 6.20 -2.01 31.16
C LEU A 31 5.93 -2.66 29.80
N VAL A 32 5.59 -3.94 29.83
CA VAL A 32 5.25 -4.72 28.62
C VAL A 32 3.76 -5.06 28.66
N ALA A 33 3.07 -4.76 27.55
CA ALA A 33 1.68 -5.15 27.37
C ALA A 33 1.58 -6.31 26.36
N LYS A 34 0.67 -7.24 26.63
CA LYS A 34 0.27 -8.33 25.72
C LYS A 34 -1.25 -8.45 25.68
N ILE A 35 -1.78 -8.91 24.55
CA ILE A 35 -3.22 -8.97 24.28
C ILE A 35 -3.73 -10.40 24.41
N TYR A 36 -4.89 -10.57 25.06
CA TYR A 36 -5.62 -11.82 25.05
C TYR A 36 -6.60 -11.83 23.88
N HIS A 37 -6.33 -12.70 22.92
CA HIS A 37 -7.14 -12.88 21.73
C HIS A 37 -8.19 -13.98 21.88
N ALA A 38 -9.34 -13.77 21.26
CA ALA A 38 -10.43 -14.74 21.21
C ALA A 38 -10.00 -16.06 20.56
N LYS A 39 -10.43 -17.17 21.14
CA LYS A 39 -10.14 -18.52 20.63
C LYS A 39 -11.30 -19.15 19.86
N ILE A 40 -12.33 -18.35 19.57
CA ILE A 40 -13.49 -18.72 18.75
C ILE A 40 -13.60 -17.79 17.55
N GLY A 41 -14.26 -18.23 16.49
CA GLY A 41 -14.43 -17.43 15.27
C GLY A 41 -15.62 -16.48 15.29
N ASN A 42 -16.65 -16.75 16.11
CA ASN A 42 -17.87 -15.96 16.18
C ASN A 42 -18.59 -16.24 17.50
N GLY A 43 -19.01 -15.21 18.23
CA GLY A 43 -19.73 -15.39 19.51
C GLY A 43 -19.70 -14.16 20.39
N ILE A 44 -20.06 -14.38 21.65
CA ILE A 44 -19.98 -13.36 22.72
C ILE A 44 -19.24 -13.93 23.92
N VAL A 45 -18.56 -13.08 24.66
CA VAL A 45 -17.98 -13.41 25.97
C VAL A 45 -19.05 -13.37 27.00
N LYS A 46 -19.40 -14.54 27.59
CA LYS A 46 -20.36 -14.66 28.71
C LYS A 46 -19.74 -14.21 30.02
N SER A 47 -18.55 -14.73 30.30
CA SER A 47 -17.78 -14.37 31.49
C SER A 47 -16.30 -14.33 31.19
N ILE A 48 -15.58 -13.50 31.91
CA ILE A 48 -14.11 -13.43 31.92
C ILE A 48 -13.65 -13.31 33.36
N ASP A 49 -12.76 -14.22 33.79
CA ASP A 49 -12.09 -14.21 35.09
C ASP A 49 -10.61 -13.89 34.92
N THR A 50 -10.19 -12.77 35.48
CA THR A 50 -8.81 -12.26 35.47
C THR A 50 -8.10 -12.40 36.79
N SER A 51 -8.77 -12.89 37.84
CA SER A 51 -8.30 -12.89 39.23
C SER A 51 -6.94 -13.57 39.43
N LYS A 52 -6.70 -14.71 38.76
CA LYS A 52 -5.45 -15.45 38.81
C LYS A 52 -4.32 -14.68 38.08
N ALA A 53 -4.66 -13.98 36.99
CA ALA A 53 -3.68 -13.18 36.24
C ALA A 53 -3.30 -11.92 37.05
N GLU A 54 -4.25 -11.26 37.67
CA GLU A 54 -4.02 -10.07 38.53
C GLU A 54 -3.21 -10.40 39.78
N ALA A 55 -3.35 -11.62 40.33
CA ALA A 55 -2.62 -12.07 41.49
C ALA A 55 -1.19 -12.52 41.20
N LEU A 56 -0.80 -12.63 39.94
CA LEU A 56 0.56 -13.03 39.56
C LEU A 56 1.55 -11.90 39.83
N ASP A 57 2.62 -12.20 40.60
CA ASP A 57 3.68 -11.25 40.91
C ASP A 57 4.33 -10.68 39.62
N GLY A 58 4.54 -9.36 39.59
CA GLY A 58 5.02 -8.62 38.42
C GLY A 58 3.92 -8.18 37.44
N VAL A 59 2.66 -8.59 37.61
CA VAL A 59 1.53 -8.02 36.85
C VAL A 59 1.13 -6.68 37.47
N VAL A 60 1.08 -5.64 36.66
CA VAL A 60 0.75 -4.27 37.08
C VAL A 60 -0.73 -3.98 36.86
N LYS A 61 -1.29 -4.43 35.75
CA LYS A 61 -2.70 -4.19 35.41
C LYS A 61 -3.21 -5.25 34.43
N VAL A 62 -4.44 -5.68 34.64
CA VAL A 62 -5.24 -6.41 33.63
C VAL A 62 -6.43 -5.53 33.26
N VAL A 63 -6.72 -5.40 31.97
CA VAL A 63 -7.88 -4.70 31.45
C VAL A 63 -8.65 -5.60 30.51
N THR A 64 -9.99 -5.48 30.50
CA THR A 64 -10.89 -6.24 29.67
C THR A 64 -11.75 -5.29 28.83
N PHE A 65 -12.57 -5.84 27.93
CA PHE A 65 -13.53 -5.05 27.17
C PHE A 65 -14.53 -4.25 28.05
N LYS A 66 -14.63 -4.54 29.34
CA LYS A 66 -15.50 -3.83 30.31
C LYS A 66 -14.84 -2.54 30.82
N ASP A 67 -13.53 -2.44 30.71
CA ASP A 67 -12.72 -1.35 31.30
C ASP A 67 -12.41 -0.25 30.30
N VAL A 68 -12.59 -0.49 29.00
CA VAL A 68 -12.28 0.45 27.90
C VAL A 68 -13.50 1.29 27.53
N PRO A 69 -13.30 2.47 26.89
CA PRO A 69 -14.42 3.25 26.35
C PRO A 69 -15.33 2.41 25.44
N ASN A 70 -16.64 2.41 25.73
CA ASN A 70 -17.61 1.61 25.00
C ASN A 70 -18.21 2.39 23.82
N HIS A 71 -17.37 2.75 22.85
CA HIS A 71 -17.81 3.30 21.55
C HIS A 71 -16.89 2.82 20.44
N CYS A 72 -17.41 2.80 19.23
CA CYS A 72 -16.64 2.42 18.04
C CYS A 72 -15.87 3.60 17.46
N TYR A 73 -14.73 3.29 16.87
CA TYR A 73 -13.89 4.23 16.12
C TYR A 73 -13.47 3.64 14.78
N PRO A 74 -13.12 4.49 13.77
CA PRO A 74 -12.61 4.02 12.50
C PRO A 74 -11.11 3.71 12.59
N THR A 75 -10.64 2.67 11.91
CA THR A 75 -9.22 2.30 11.90
C THR A 75 -8.45 2.75 10.65
N PRO A 76 -9.09 2.99 9.48
CA PRO A 76 -8.34 3.26 8.26
C PRO A 76 -7.58 4.58 8.30
N GLY A 77 -6.44 4.59 7.59
CA GLY A 77 -5.55 5.73 7.46
C GLY A 77 -6.00 6.74 6.41
N HIS A 78 -7.29 7.02 6.30
CA HIS A 78 -7.77 8.09 5.43
C HIS A 78 -7.80 9.44 6.16
N PRO A 79 -7.64 10.56 5.44
CA PRO A 79 -7.90 11.88 6.00
C PRO A 79 -9.32 11.98 6.54
N TRP A 80 -9.50 12.70 7.64
CA TRP A 80 -10.84 12.97 8.16
C TRP A 80 -11.63 13.86 7.17
N SER A 81 -12.92 13.57 7.00
CA SER A 81 -13.81 14.38 6.18
C SER A 81 -14.81 15.15 7.06
N VAL A 82 -15.07 16.40 6.70
CA VAL A 82 -16.14 17.20 7.29
C VAL A 82 -17.53 16.69 6.88
N GLU A 83 -17.61 15.96 5.77
CA GLU A 83 -18.85 15.36 5.26
C GLU A 83 -19.00 13.94 5.84
N LEU A 84 -20.08 13.70 6.58
CA LEU A 84 -20.37 12.42 7.22
C LEU A 84 -20.38 11.23 6.24
N ALA A 85 -20.90 11.44 5.03
CA ALA A 85 -20.96 10.40 4.00
C ALA A 85 -19.58 9.94 3.50
N HIS A 86 -18.54 10.76 3.71
CA HIS A 86 -17.18 10.46 3.32
C HIS A 86 -16.28 10.08 4.49
N GLN A 87 -16.83 9.96 5.69
CA GLN A 87 -16.08 9.46 6.85
C GLN A 87 -15.94 7.94 6.81
N ASP A 88 -14.84 7.46 7.37
CA ASP A 88 -14.62 6.02 7.54
C ASP A 88 -15.64 5.40 8.48
N VAL A 89 -15.95 4.13 8.24
CA VAL A 89 -16.88 3.37 9.09
C VAL A 89 -16.25 3.10 10.43
N ALA A 90 -16.92 3.55 11.49
CA ALA A 90 -16.52 3.35 12.87
C ALA A 90 -17.21 2.08 13.43
N ASP A 91 -16.55 0.92 13.34
CA ASP A 91 -17.09 -0.38 13.78
C ASP A 91 -16.15 -1.15 14.73
N ARG A 92 -14.97 -0.59 15.06
CA ARG A 92 -13.98 -1.18 15.95
C ARG A 92 -14.07 -0.59 17.37
N ASN A 93 -14.06 -1.44 18.40
CA ASN A 93 -13.79 -1.07 19.78
C ASN A 93 -12.32 -1.30 20.14
N ILE A 94 -11.79 -0.67 21.20
CA ILE A 94 -10.42 -0.91 21.70
C ILE A 94 -10.27 -2.38 22.11
N LEU A 95 -11.20 -2.91 22.89
CA LEU A 95 -11.37 -4.33 23.22
C LEU A 95 -12.86 -4.66 23.07
N THR A 96 -13.22 -5.90 22.77
CA THR A 96 -14.60 -6.29 22.50
C THR A 96 -15.03 -7.55 23.21
N GLY A 97 -16.26 -7.57 23.74
CA GLY A 97 -16.94 -8.80 24.21
C GLY A 97 -17.74 -9.50 23.11
N ARG A 98 -17.92 -8.86 21.93
CA ARG A 98 -18.52 -9.45 20.73
C ARG A 98 -17.43 -9.93 19.78
N VAL A 99 -17.13 -11.20 19.83
CA VAL A 99 -16.14 -11.85 18.98
C VAL A 99 -16.70 -12.02 17.56
N ARG A 100 -16.00 -11.51 16.55
CA ARG A 100 -16.38 -11.56 15.14
C ARG A 100 -15.46 -12.41 14.28
N TYR A 101 -14.25 -12.69 14.76
CA TYR A 101 -13.28 -13.58 14.08
C TYR A 101 -12.34 -14.21 15.10
N TYR A 102 -11.66 -15.29 14.70
CA TYR A 102 -10.63 -15.93 15.52
C TYR A 102 -9.45 -14.99 15.70
N GLY A 103 -9.21 -14.56 16.92
CA GLY A 103 -8.15 -13.59 17.22
C GLY A 103 -8.67 -12.19 17.61
N ASP A 104 -9.97 -11.97 17.74
CA ASP A 104 -10.50 -10.67 18.19
C ASP A 104 -10.01 -10.30 19.59
N ASP A 105 -9.78 -9.00 19.85
CA ASP A 105 -9.10 -8.52 21.06
C ASP A 105 -10.10 -8.39 22.24
N ILE A 106 -9.91 -9.17 23.31
CA ILE A 106 -10.84 -9.24 24.46
C ILE A 106 -10.30 -8.55 25.71
N ALA A 107 -9.00 -8.76 26.00
CA ALA A 107 -8.35 -8.24 27.20
C ALA A 107 -6.88 -7.96 26.93
N ALA A 108 -6.23 -7.21 27.83
CA ALA A 108 -4.80 -6.99 27.79
C ALA A 108 -4.19 -7.04 29.19
N VAL A 109 -2.95 -7.53 29.27
CA VAL A 109 -2.14 -7.57 30.51
C VAL A 109 -0.99 -6.60 30.35
N VAL A 110 -0.72 -5.80 31.39
CA VAL A 110 0.47 -4.98 31.54
C VAL A 110 1.30 -5.54 32.68
N ALA A 111 2.54 -5.89 32.44
CA ALA A 111 3.45 -6.47 33.42
C ALA A 111 4.86 -5.84 33.38
N GLU A 112 5.70 -6.18 34.33
CA GLU A 112 7.08 -5.66 34.40
C GLU A 112 7.98 -6.21 33.31
N ASP A 113 7.66 -7.39 32.79
CA ASP A 113 8.41 -8.04 31.70
C ASP A 113 7.49 -8.88 30.81
N GLU A 114 8.01 -9.28 29.64
CA GLU A 114 7.28 -10.04 28.63
C GLU A 114 6.89 -11.44 29.10
N ILE A 115 7.75 -12.13 29.85
CA ILE A 115 7.50 -13.49 30.31
C ILE A 115 6.34 -13.49 31.29
N THR A 116 6.34 -12.53 32.20
CA THR A 116 5.26 -12.34 33.18
C THR A 116 3.94 -12.00 32.49
N ALA A 117 3.95 -11.09 31.49
CA ALA A 117 2.75 -10.76 30.71
C ALA A 117 2.19 -11.99 29.98
N GLN A 118 3.03 -12.78 29.33
CA GLN A 118 2.61 -14.00 28.65
C GLN A 118 2.10 -15.10 29.60
N ARG A 119 2.69 -15.23 30.79
CA ARG A 119 2.20 -16.16 31.83
C ARG A 119 0.82 -15.72 32.34
N ALA A 120 0.64 -14.44 32.60
CA ALA A 120 -0.63 -13.88 33.04
C ALA A 120 -1.75 -14.11 32.02
N LEU A 121 -1.49 -13.93 30.71
CA LEU A 121 -2.48 -14.22 29.66
C LEU A 121 -3.02 -15.65 29.72
N ARG A 122 -2.17 -16.65 30.09
CA ARG A 122 -2.57 -18.05 30.18
C ARG A 122 -3.47 -18.34 31.40
N LEU A 123 -3.50 -17.44 32.37
CA LEU A 123 -4.30 -17.54 33.58
C LEU A 123 -5.71 -16.89 33.44
N ILE A 124 -5.95 -16.17 32.35
CA ILE A 124 -7.26 -15.59 32.05
C ILE A 124 -8.18 -16.72 31.56
N GLU A 125 -9.33 -16.85 32.22
CA GLU A 125 -10.36 -17.83 31.87
C GLU A 125 -11.55 -17.11 31.24
N VAL A 126 -12.00 -17.59 30.06
CA VAL A 126 -13.08 -16.96 29.27
C VAL A 126 -14.10 -18.02 28.89
N GLU A 127 -15.37 -17.76 29.21
CA GLU A 127 -16.52 -18.56 28.73
C GLU A 127 -17.17 -17.83 27.54
N TYR A 128 -17.47 -18.57 26.49
CA TYR A 128 -18.10 -18.05 25.27
C TYR A 128 -19.49 -18.61 25.06
N GLU A 129 -20.34 -17.84 24.42
CA GLU A 129 -21.47 -18.32 23.65
C GLU A 129 -21.09 -18.27 22.19
N GLU A 130 -20.93 -19.43 21.55
CA GLU A 130 -20.46 -19.56 20.20
C GLU A 130 -21.59 -19.47 19.17
N TYR A 131 -21.32 -18.82 18.04
CA TYR A 131 -22.21 -18.73 16.89
C TYR A 131 -21.58 -19.38 15.67
N PRO A 132 -22.38 -19.76 14.66
CA PRO A 132 -21.86 -20.28 13.42
C PRO A 132 -20.87 -19.31 12.75
N VAL A 133 -19.79 -19.85 12.20
CA VAL A 133 -18.76 -19.12 11.46
C VAL A 133 -19.06 -19.15 9.97
N GLU A 134 -18.99 -18.00 9.31
CA GLU A 134 -19.10 -17.90 7.85
C GLU A 134 -17.89 -17.16 7.29
N ILE A 135 -17.07 -17.86 6.48
CA ILE A 135 -15.84 -17.32 5.90
C ILE A 135 -15.97 -17.01 4.40
N HIS A 136 -17.07 -17.42 3.76
CA HIS A 136 -17.30 -17.25 2.33
C HIS A 136 -18.14 -15.99 2.04
N PRO A 137 -17.61 -15.00 1.34
CA PRO A 137 -18.31 -13.75 1.11
C PRO A 137 -19.62 -13.92 0.32
N ARG A 138 -19.65 -14.81 -0.69
CA ARG A 138 -20.90 -15.09 -1.45
C ARG A 138 -22.03 -15.65 -0.59
N LYS A 139 -21.72 -16.44 0.41
CA LYS A 139 -22.73 -16.95 1.35
C LYS A 139 -23.11 -15.89 2.35
N SER A 140 -22.10 -15.20 2.91
CA SER A 140 -22.30 -14.18 3.93
C SER A 140 -23.17 -13.01 3.44
N MET A 141 -23.10 -12.63 2.17
CA MET A 141 -23.89 -11.52 1.60
C MET A 141 -25.41 -11.73 1.59
N TYR A 142 -25.87 -12.93 1.88
CA TYR A 142 -27.29 -13.22 2.06
C TYR A 142 -27.72 -13.20 3.54
N GLY A 143 -26.81 -12.74 4.41
CA GLY A 143 -27.00 -12.66 5.85
C GLY A 143 -26.58 -13.91 6.59
N SER A 144 -26.24 -13.73 7.86
CA SER A 144 -25.94 -14.79 8.83
C SER A 144 -26.82 -14.63 10.08
N LYS A 145 -26.93 -15.67 10.92
CA LYS A 145 -27.73 -15.64 12.16
C LYS A 145 -26.83 -16.02 13.34
N PRO A 146 -26.46 -15.04 14.19
CA PRO A 146 -26.70 -13.60 14.06
C PRO A 146 -25.86 -12.96 12.95
N PRO A 147 -26.20 -11.75 12.48
CA PRO A 147 -25.35 -11.00 11.56
C PRO A 147 -24.01 -10.63 12.22
N ILE A 148 -22.97 -10.47 11.43
CA ILE A 148 -21.63 -10.15 11.95
C ILE A 148 -21.63 -8.79 12.66
N HIS A 149 -22.29 -7.79 12.03
CA HIS A 149 -22.66 -6.52 12.65
C HIS A 149 -24.18 -6.42 12.70
N PHE A 150 -24.75 -6.12 13.86
CA PHE A 150 -26.21 -6.16 14.10
C PHE A 150 -27.00 -5.16 13.23
N ASP A 151 -26.38 -4.08 12.81
CA ASP A 151 -26.94 -3.06 11.90
C ASP A 151 -26.84 -3.46 10.41
N LYS A 152 -26.10 -4.52 10.05
CA LYS A 152 -25.88 -5.01 8.68
C LYS A 152 -26.48 -6.41 8.50
N LYS A 153 -27.79 -6.48 8.32
CA LYS A 153 -28.51 -7.77 8.24
C LYS A 153 -28.06 -8.69 7.10
N ASP A 154 -27.62 -8.11 5.99
CA ASP A 154 -27.11 -8.82 4.82
C ASP A 154 -25.56 -8.94 4.83
N ASN A 155 -24.88 -8.53 5.92
CA ASN A 155 -23.43 -8.48 6.04
C ASN A 155 -22.71 -7.68 4.93
N VAL A 156 -23.40 -6.87 4.16
CA VAL A 156 -22.81 -6.05 3.11
C VAL A 156 -22.38 -4.70 3.70
N LEU A 157 -21.07 -4.46 3.69
CA LEU A 157 -20.49 -3.19 4.13
C LEU A 157 -20.84 -2.07 3.13
N VAL A 158 -20.58 -2.30 1.84
CA VAL A 158 -20.80 -1.33 0.78
C VAL A 158 -21.07 -2.02 -0.56
N ARG A 159 -21.85 -1.33 -1.38
CA ARG A 159 -22.09 -1.64 -2.80
C ARG A 159 -21.59 -0.50 -3.66
N SER A 160 -20.78 -0.80 -4.66
CA SER A 160 -20.26 0.16 -5.62
C SER A 160 -20.63 -0.31 -7.03
N ASN A 161 -21.04 0.61 -7.88
CA ASN A 161 -21.37 0.30 -9.26
C ASN A 161 -21.11 1.49 -10.20
N TYR A 162 -20.98 1.21 -11.47
CA TYR A 162 -21.08 2.17 -12.56
C TYR A 162 -21.55 1.50 -13.85
N PHE A 163 -22.15 2.29 -14.73
CA PHE A 163 -22.67 1.86 -16.02
C PHE A 163 -22.26 2.86 -17.08
N ILE A 164 -21.83 2.38 -18.24
CA ILE A 164 -21.46 3.16 -19.42
C ILE A 164 -22.08 2.46 -20.61
N GLY A 165 -22.83 3.18 -21.46
CA GLY A 165 -23.50 2.60 -22.60
C GLY A 165 -24.55 1.57 -22.23
N ASN A 166 -24.77 0.58 -23.09
CA ASN A 166 -25.71 -0.52 -22.91
C ASN A 166 -25.02 -1.86 -23.13
N VAL A 167 -24.62 -2.52 -22.04
CA VAL A 167 -23.89 -3.80 -22.09
C VAL A 167 -24.72 -4.91 -22.74
N GLU A 168 -26.03 -4.96 -22.51
CA GLU A 168 -26.87 -6.01 -23.09
C GLU A 168 -26.96 -5.90 -24.60
N GLU A 169 -27.06 -4.69 -25.16
CA GLU A 169 -27.00 -4.45 -26.60
C GLU A 169 -25.63 -4.77 -27.16
N GLY A 170 -24.56 -4.27 -26.56
CA GLY A 170 -23.20 -4.58 -26.99
C GLY A 170 -22.87 -6.07 -26.98
N LEU A 171 -23.40 -6.85 -26.02
CA LEU A 171 -23.26 -8.31 -26.02
C LEU A 171 -24.07 -8.98 -27.13
N LYS A 172 -25.23 -8.44 -27.51
CA LYS A 172 -26.03 -8.97 -28.64
C LYS A 172 -25.39 -8.73 -30.00
N GLU A 173 -24.68 -7.60 -30.12
CA GLU A 173 -23.95 -7.21 -31.34
C GLU A 173 -22.60 -7.93 -31.48
N SER A 174 -22.13 -8.61 -30.42
CA SER A 174 -20.87 -9.31 -30.43
C SER A 174 -20.88 -10.60 -31.21
N GLU A 175 -19.83 -10.86 -31.99
CA GLU A 175 -19.60 -12.12 -32.65
C GLU A 175 -19.33 -13.27 -31.67
N THR A 176 -18.53 -12.97 -30.65
CA THR A 176 -18.18 -13.93 -29.61
C THR A 176 -18.41 -13.31 -28.22
N VAL A 177 -19.11 -14.07 -27.36
CA VAL A 177 -19.35 -13.71 -25.96
C VAL A 177 -18.68 -14.72 -25.04
N ILE A 178 -17.81 -14.25 -24.17
CA ILE A 178 -17.03 -15.07 -23.25
C ILE A 178 -17.43 -14.74 -21.82
N LYS A 179 -17.57 -15.79 -20.98
CA LYS A 179 -17.83 -15.67 -19.54
C LYS A 179 -16.81 -16.48 -18.77
N ARG A 180 -16.20 -15.89 -17.74
CA ARG A 180 -15.23 -16.56 -16.85
C ARG A 180 -15.40 -16.06 -15.42
N SER A 181 -15.07 -16.90 -14.46
CA SER A 181 -14.96 -16.53 -13.05
C SER A 181 -13.53 -16.67 -12.60
N TYR A 182 -13.07 -15.74 -11.73
CA TYR A 182 -11.72 -15.71 -11.16
C TYR A 182 -11.80 -15.55 -9.67
N LYS A 183 -10.77 -16.03 -8.95
CA LYS A 183 -10.67 -15.89 -7.51
C LYS A 183 -9.24 -15.57 -7.09
N THR A 184 -9.11 -14.67 -6.13
CA THR A 184 -7.82 -14.29 -5.54
C THR A 184 -7.78 -14.58 -4.05
N PRO A 185 -6.60 -14.93 -3.47
CA PRO A 185 -6.48 -15.35 -2.07
C PRO A 185 -6.42 -14.19 -1.09
N ILE A 186 -6.60 -14.49 0.19
CA ILE A 186 -6.11 -13.66 1.29
C ILE A 186 -4.59 -13.81 1.34
N ALA A 187 -3.85 -12.69 1.41
CA ALA A 187 -2.39 -12.69 1.54
C ALA A 187 -1.92 -11.73 2.64
N GLN A 188 -0.77 -12.02 3.26
CA GLN A 188 -0.20 -11.21 4.34
C GLN A 188 0.96 -10.35 3.83
N HIS A 189 1.13 -9.18 4.42
CA HIS A 189 2.17 -8.20 4.05
C HIS A 189 3.60 -8.68 4.32
N CYS A 190 3.79 -9.41 5.40
CA CYS A 190 5.07 -9.99 5.83
C CYS A 190 6.21 -8.96 5.94
N HIS A 191 5.91 -7.72 6.36
CA HIS A 191 6.95 -6.73 6.68
C HIS A 191 7.86 -7.26 7.80
N ILE A 192 9.16 -6.92 7.76
CA ILE A 192 10.16 -7.47 8.70
C ILE A 192 9.90 -6.98 10.12
N GLU A 193 9.69 -5.68 10.32
CA GLU A 193 9.31 -5.11 11.61
C GLU A 193 7.83 -5.31 11.86
N ASN A 194 7.46 -6.06 12.91
CA ASN A 194 6.07 -6.19 13.34
C ASN A 194 5.51 -4.84 13.82
N PRO A 195 4.18 -4.64 13.88
CA PRO A 195 3.60 -3.47 14.50
C PRO A 195 4.04 -3.36 15.95
N ILE A 196 4.56 -2.19 16.33
CA ILE A 196 5.05 -1.90 17.68
C ILE A 196 4.78 -0.46 18.05
N SER A 197 4.41 -0.23 19.31
CA SER A 197 4.28 1.10 19.89
C SER A 197 4.80 1.14 21.34
N CYS A 198 5.27 2.31 21.76
CA CYS A 198 5.54 2.64 23.16
C CYS A 198 4.74 3.89 23.51
N ALA A 199 3.89 3.81 24.53
CA ALA A 199 3.06 4.94 24.98
C ALA A 199 3.40 5.33 26.41
N TYR A 200 3.44 6.65 26.70
CA TYR A 200 3.67 7.20 28.03
C TYR A 200 3.00 8.56 28.17
N MET A 201 2.89 9.07 29.42
CA MET A 201 2.38 10.42 29.65
C MET A 201 3.49 11.41 29.99
N GLU A 202 3.42 12.56 29.36
CA GLU A 202 4.32 13.68 29.62
C GLU A 202 3.55 15.01 29.57
N ASN A 203 3.73 15.85 30.57
CA ASN A 203 3.09 17.18 30.68
C ASN A 203 1.54 17.14 30.46
N GLY A 204 0.88 16.09 30.98
CA GLY A 204 -0.57 15.90 30.86
C GLY A 204 -1.05 15.51 29.45
N ARG A 205 -0.13 15.04 28.59
CA ARG A 205 -0.40 14.54 27.25
C ARG A 205 0.02 13.08 27.10
N ILE A 206 -0.61 12.37 26.22
CA ILE A 206 -0.20 11.01 25.82
C ILE A 206 0.77 11.11 24.65
N ILE A 207 1.95 10.55 24.84
CA ILE A 207 2.98 10.44 23.80
C ILE A 207 2.99 9.01 23.29
N VAL A 208 2.94 8.83 21.99
CA VAL A 208 2.97 7.50 21.34
C VAL A 208 4.08 7.48 20.31
N VAL A 209 5.09 6.66 20.58
CA VAL A 209 6.15 6.33 19.61
C VAL A 209 5.72 5.06 18.90
N THR A 210 5.57 5.09 17.57
CA THR A 210 4.99 3.95 16.84
C THR A 210 5.51 3.81 15.42
N SER A 211 5.56 2.56 14.93
CA SER A 211 5.92 2.21 13.56
C SER A 211 4.70 2.35 12.63
N THR A 212 4.33 3.58 12.27
CA THR A 212 3.15 3.88 11.44
C THR A 212 3.49 4.58 10.13
N GLN A 213 2.66 4.38 9.10
CA GLN A 213 2.72 5.11 7.82
C GLN A 213 2.01 6.48 7.87
N ILE A 214 1.23 6.76 8.95
CA ILE A 214 0.21 7.81 9.00
C ILE A 214 0.16 8.54 10.35
N PRO A 215 1.26 9.12 10.86
CA PRO A 215 1.36 9.60 12.24
C PRO A 215 0.28 10.64 12.62
N HIS A 216 -0.05 11.57 11.72
CA HIS A 216 -1.09 12.57 11.97
C HIS A 216 -2.50 11.96 12.08
N ILE A 217 -2.76 10.87 11.35
CA ILE A 217 -4.03 10.15 11.44
C ILE A 217 -4.09 9.29 12.69
N VAL A 218 -2.98 8.65 13.09
CA VAL A 218 -2.87 7.93 14.38
C VAL A 218 -3.26 8.86 15.53
N ARG A 219 -2.74 10.10 15.55
CA ARG A 219 -3.10 11.12 16.55
C ARG A 219 -4.62 11.33 16.62
N ARG A 220 -5.27 11.50 15.47
CA ARG A 220 -6.74 11.67 15.37
C ARG A 220 -7.48 10.45 15.91
N VAL A 221 -7.12 9.25 15.42
CA VAL A 221 -7.85 8.02 15.74
C VAL A 221 -7.72 7.66 17.22
N ILE A 222 -6.55 7.85 17.85
CA ILE A 222 -6.40 7.70 19.30
C ILE A 222 -7.37 8.65 20.02
N GLY A 223 -7.45 9.92 19.60
CA GLY A 223 -8.37 10.88 20.21
C GLY A 223 -9.85 10.48 20.04
N GLN A 224 -10.22 9.93 18.89
CA GLN A 224 -11.57 9.40 18.65
C GLN A 224 -11.84 8.17 19.53
N ALA A 225 -10.91 7.22 19.60
CA ALA A 225 -11.06 5.99 20.38
C ALA A 225 -11.15 6.24 21.89
N LEU A 226 -10.40 7.22 22.41
CA LEU A 226 -10.40 7.58 23.82
C LEU A 226 -11.44 8.67 24.19
N GLY A 227 -12.07 9.30 23.20
CA GLY A 227 -13.01 10.40 23.43
C GLY A 227 -12.34 11.67 23.98
N ILE A 228 -11.07 11.95 23.65
CA ILE A 228 -10.30 13.09 24.14
C ILE A 228 -9.85 14.03 22.99
N PRO A 229 -9.58 15.32 23.31
CA PRO A 229 -9.08 16.25 22.31
C PRO A 229 -7.77 15.77 21.66
N TRP A 230 -7.66 15.84 20.34
CA TRP A 230 -6.50 15.35 19.58
C TRP A 230 -5.19 16.08 19.96
N GLY A 231 -5.26 17.35 20.40
CA GLY A 231 -4.12 18.12 20.93
C GLY A 231 -3.54 17.55 22.23
N LYS A 232 -4.24 16.64 22.92
CA LYS A 232 -3.71 15.92 24.10
C LYS A 232 -2.86 14.71 23.74
N ILE A 233 -2.64 14.47 22.45
CA ILE A 233 -1.88 13.32 21.93
C ILE A 233 -0.75 13.86 21.06
N ARG A 234 0.45 13.30 21.20
CA ARG A 234 1.61 13.50 20.34
C ARG A 234 2.05 12.16 19.81
N VAL A 235 2.22 12.05 18.50
CA VAL A 235 2.69 10.82 17.85
C VAL A 235 4.06 11.09 17.25
N ILE A 236 5.00 10.18 17.54
CA ILE A 236 6.37 10.22 17.04
C ILE A 236 6.59 8.95 16.23
N LYS A 237 6.99 9.10 14.99
CA LYS A 237 7.29 8.02 14.06
C LYS A 237 8.79 7.98 13.76
N PRO A 238 9.55 7.03 14.32
CA PRO A 238 10.98 6.82 14.01
C PRO A 238 11.17 6.09 12.66
N TYR A 239 12.33 5.47 12.41
CA TYR A 239 12.50 4.56 11.29
C TYR A 239 11.49 3.42 11.32
N ILE A 240 11.11 2.90 10.14
CA ILE A 240 10.15 1.79 9.98
C ILE A 240 10.78 0.67 9.17
N GLY A 241 10.62 -0.56 9.65
CA GLY A 241 11.04 -1.80 8.99
C GLY A 241 10.03 -2.36 7.99
N GLY A 242 9.49 -1.51 7.11
CA GLY A 242 8.47 -1.87 6.13
C GLY A 242 7.04 -1.76 6.66
N GLY A 243 6.07 -1.66 5.75
CA GLY A 243 4.65 -1.57 6.10
C GLY A 243 3.74 -2.12 5.01
N PHE A 244 3.99 -1.77 3.76
CA PHE A 244 3.27 -2.21 2.56
C PHE A 244 1.75 -2.00 2.60
N GLY A 245 1.27 -1.12 3.49
CA GLY A 245 -0.15 -0.87 3.74
C GLY A 245 -0.66 -1.38 5.08
N ASN A 246 -0.05 -2.38 5.72
CA ASN A 246 -0.50 -2.87 7.02
C ASN A 246 -0.47 -1.76 8.09
N LYS A 247 0.60 -0.97 8.11
CA LYS A 247 0.79 0.16 9.03
C LYS A 247 0.09 1.46 8.57
N GLN A 248 -0.80 1.35 7.58
CA GLN A 248 -1.74 2.41 7.16
C GLN A 248 -3.08 2.33 7.91
N ASP A 249 -3.30 1.32 8.73
CA ASP A 249 -4.37 1.25 9.72
C ASP A 249 -3.82 1.65 11.11
N VAL A 250 -4.69 2.18 11.94
CA VAL A 250 -4.40 2.41 13.37
C VAL A 250 -4.79 1.14 14.11
N LEU A 251 -3.79 0.31 14.43
CA LEU A 251 -4.00 -1.06 14.88
C LEU A 251 -4.16 -1.15 16.41
N TYR A 252 -3.08 -0.82 17.13
CA TYR A 252 -2.98 -1.05 18.58
C TYR A 252 -2.61 0.21 19.35
N GLU A 253 -2.35 1.31 18.69
CA GLU A 253 -1.99 2.58 19.32
C GLU A 253 -3.09 3.09 20.25
N PRO A 254 -4.41 2.96 19.95
CA PRO A 254 -5.48 3.31 20.89
C PRO A 254 -5.46 2.48 22.18
N LEU A 255 -5.23 1.17 22.07
CA LEU A 255 -5.10 0.30 23.23
C LEU A 255 -3.88 0.69 24.07
N ASN A 256 -2.71 0.87 23.45
CA ASN A 256 -1.49 1.23 24.18
C ASN A 256 -1.60 2.61 24.84
N ALA A 257 -2.19 3.59 24.14
CA ALA A 257 -2.50 4.91 24.70
C ALA A 257 -3.48 4.82 25.90
N PHE A 258 -4.44 3.92 25.87
CA PHE A 258 -5.32 3.64 26.98
C PHE A 258 -4.54 3.01 28.16
N LEU A 259 -3.75 1.97 27.89
CA LEU A 259 -3.02 1.21 28.93
C LEU A 259 -2.07 2.11 29.73
N THR A 260 -1.34 3.03 29.09
CA THR A 260 -0.46 3.94 29.84
C THR A 260 -1.23 4.79 30.84
N THR A 261 -2.47 5.19 30.54
CA THR A 261 -3.31 5.94 31.50
C THR A 261 -3.71 5.09 32.71
N GLN A 262 -3.83 3.77 32.54
CA GLN A 262 -4.22 2.83 33.61
C GLN A 262 -3.08 2.50 34.58
N VAL A 263 -1.83 2.80 34.19
CA VAL A 263 -0.63 2.53 35.00
C VAL A 263 0.08 3.81 35.46
N GLY A 264 -0.70 4.89 35.62
CA GLY A 264 -0.19 6.17 36.13
C GLY A 264 0.72 6.92 35.15
N GLY A 265 0.59 6.69 33.86
CA GLY A 265 1.38 7.36 32.81
C GLY A 265 2.77 6.76 32.59
N ARG A 266 3.10 5.63 33.23
CA ARG A 266 4.35 4.91 33.02
C ARG A 266 4.43 4.46 31.56
N PRO A 267 5.67 4.39 30.99
CA PRO A 267 5.86 3.83 29.65
C PRO A 267 5.36 2.40 29.54
N VAL A 268 4.60 2.12 28.48
CA VAL A 268 4.09 0.78 28.14
C VAL A 268 4.48 0.47 26.72
N LYS A 269 5.21 -0.61 26.52
CA LYS A 269 5.52 -1.19 25.21
C LYS A 269 4.44 -2.22 24.83
N LEU A 270 3.89 -2.08 23.65
CA LEU A 270 3.01 -3.06 23.03
C LEU A 270 3.59 -3.45 21.67
N ASP A 271 4.05 -4.66 21.54
CA ASP A 271 4.55 -5.24 20.30
C ASP A 271 3.75 -6.50 19.94
N ILE A 272 3.52 -6.67 18.65
CA ILE A 272 2.73 -7.77 18.08
C ILE A 272 3.69 -8.83 17.56
N THR A 273 3.49 -10.09 17.94
CA THR A 273 4.30 -11.21 17.45
C THR A 273 4.07 -11.47 15.96
N ARG A 274 4.92 -12.27 15.35
CA ARG A 274 4.75 -12.65 13.94
C ARG A 274 3.44 -13.41 13.72
N GLU A 275 3.09 -14.31 14.61
CA GLU A 275 1.85 -15.09 14.56
C GLU A 275 0.62 -14.20 14.71
N GLU A 276 0.65 -13.27 15.65
CA GLU A 276 -0.41 -12.26 15.81
C GLU A 276 -0.52 -11.37 14.56
N THR A 277 0.57 -11.06 13.88
CA THR A 277 0.54 -10.30 12.63
C THR A 277 -0.30 -11.00 11.56
N PHE A 278 -0.26 -12.33 11.47
CA PHE A 278 -1.07 -13.10 10.51
C PHE A 278 -2.57 -13.12 10.85
N CYS A 279 -2.91 -13.12 12.14
CA CYS A 279 -4.30 -13.25 12.61
C CYS A 279 -4.97 -11.90 12.86
N ASN A 280 -4.23 -10.94 13.43
CA ASN A 280 -4.81 -9.81 14.16
C ASN A 280 -4.54 -8.45 13.50
N THR A 281 -3.73 -8.41 12.44
CA THR A 281 -3.49 -7.19 11.67
C THR A 281 -4.34 -7.15 10.40
N ARG A 282 -3.85 -6.54 9.32
CA ARG A 282 -4.58 -6.46 8.06
C ARG A 282 -4.03 -7.45 7.05
N THR A 283 -4.88 -7.85 6.10
CA THR A 283 -4.55 -8.76 5.02
C THR A 283 -4.96 -8.15 3.67
N ARG A 284 -4.43 -8.67 2.57
CA ARG A 284 -4.99 -8.43 1.25
C ARG A 284 -6.36 -9.12 1.16
N HIS A 285 -7.37 -8.42 0.66
CA HIS A 285 -8.69 -9.00 0.43
C HIS A 285 -8.62 -10.17 -0.56
N SER A 286 -9.29 -11.27 -0.24
CA SER A 286 -9.71 -12.19 -1.31
C SER A 286 -10.92 -11.62 -2.03
N ILE A 287 -10.94 -11.76 -3.35
CA ILE A 287 -12.05 -11.25 -4.17
C ILE A 287 -12.41 -12.32 -5.22
N GLU A 288 -13.71 -12.55 -5.37
CA GLU A 288 -14.29 -13.38 -6.42
C GLU A 288 -14.84 -12.48 -7.52
N TYR A 289 -14.53 -12.82 -8.77
CA TYR A 289 -14.93 -12.07 -9.95
C TYR A 289 -15.72 -12.95 -10.91
N ASP A 290 -16.85 -12.43 -11.42
CA ASP A 290 -17.54 -12.95 -12.59
C ASP A 290 -17.43 -11.93 -13.71
N LEU A 291 -16.82 -12.32 -14.82
CA LEU A 291 -16.54 -11.45 -15.97
C LEU A 291 -17.28 -11.96 -17.21
N THR A 292 -17.86 -11.02 -17.94
CA THR A 292 -18.42 -11.25 -19.27
C THR A 292 -17.88 -10.20 -20.22
N ALA A 293 -17.48 -10.59 -21.43
CA ALA A 293 -17.14 -9.67 -22.49
C ALA A 293 -17.64 -10.15 -23.83
N GLY A 294 -17.97 -9.21 -24.69
CA GLY A 294 -18.32 -9.44 -26.08
C GLY A 294 -17.31 -8.75 -26.99
N VAL A 295 -16.89 -9.46 -28.04
CA VAL A 295 -15.99 -8.97 -29.08
C VAL A 295 -16.61 -9.12 -30.47
N ASP A 296 -16.24 -8.23 -31.39
CA ASP A 296 -16.63 -8.33 -32.79
C ASP A 296 -15.74 -9.33 -33.57
N SER A 297 -16.00 -9.50 -34.85
CA SER A 297 -15.24 -10.38 -35.75
C SER A 297 -13.78 -9.98 -35.94
N GLU A 298 -13.43 -8.73 -35.64
CA GLU A 298 -12.06 -8.21 -35.72
C GLU A 298 -11.33 -8.27 -34.36
N GLY A 299 -12.03 -8.61 -33.25
CA GLY A 299 -11.49 -8.70 -31.90
C GLY A 299 -11.51 -7.39 -31.13
N TYR A 300 -12.36 -6.41 -31.49
CA TYR A 300 -12.61 -5.24 -30.66
C TYR A 300 -13.63 -5.54 -29.57
N LEU A 301 -13.39 -5.02 -28.36
CA LEU A 301 -14.31 -5.11 -27.22
C LEU A 301 -15.53 -4.21 -27.48
N LEU A 302 -16.72 -4.82 -27.57
CA LEU A 302 -18.00 -4.10 -27.71
C LEU A 302 -18.71 -3.94 -26.38
N ALA A 303 -18.60 -4.90 -25.49
CA ALA A 303 -19.19 -4.84 -24.16
C ALA A 303 -18.36 -5.60 -23.14
N LYS A 304 -18.36 -5.13 -21.88
CA LYS A 304 -17.75 -5.85 -20.76
C LYS A 304 -18.52 -5.62 -19.46
N ASP A 305 -18.75 -6.70 -18.72
CA ASP A 305 -19.46 -6.73 -17.43
C ASP A 305 -18.60 -7.40 -16.37
N MET A 306 -18.56 -6.82 -15.18
CA MET A 306 -17.83 -7.34 -14.01
C MET A 306 -18.72 -7.32 -12.78
N LEU A 307 -18.82 -8.46 -12.10
CA LEU A 307 -19.27 -8.56 -10.73
C LEU A 307 -18.09 -8.97 -9.85
N ALA A 308 -17.79 -8.17 -8.81
CA ALA A 308 -16.75 -8.43 -7.84
C ALA A 308 -17.35 -8.60 -6.44
N ILE A 309 -16.98 -9.68 -5.73
CA ILE A 309 -17.40 -9.92 -4.34
C ILE A 309 -16.16 -10.00 -3.47
N SER A 310 -15.94 -8.94 -2.68
CA SER A 310 -14.76 -8.75 -1.84
C SER A 310 -15.02 -9.24 -0.43
N ASN A 311 -14.15 -10.13 0.07
CA ASN A 311 -14.15 -10.55 1.47
C ASN A 311 -13.48 -9.49 2.34
N GLN A 312 -14.27 -8.84 3.20
CA GLN A 312 -13.77 -7.81 4.11
C GLN A 312 -13.18 -8.37 5.41
N GLY A 313 -13.64 -9.54 5.80
CA GLY A 313 -13.40 -10.01 7.17
C GLY A 313 -14.31 -9.33 8.18
N ALA A 314 -13.86 -9.29 9.43
CA ALA A 314 -14.74 -8.98 10.57
C ALA A 314 -15.03 -7.48 10.78
N TYR A 315 -14.24 -6.57 10.26
CA TYR A 315 -14.36 -5.12 10.47
C TYR A 315 -14.11 -4.33 9.18
N ALA A 316 -14.68 -3.13 9.08
CA ALA A 316 -14.70 -2.31 7.87
C ALA A 316 -13.32 -1.94 7.34
N SER A 317 -12.39 -1.48 8.19
CA SER A 317 -11.09 -1.00 7.74
C SER A 317 -11.21 -0.22 6.41
N HIS A 318 -10.39 -0.51 5.42
CA HIS A 318 -10.40 0.10 4.08
C HIS A 318 -11.44 -0.50 3.10
N GLY A 319 -12.30 -1.41 3.53
CA GLY A 319 -13.16 -2.21 2.64
C GLY A 319 -14.14 -1.42 1.79
N HIS A 320 -14.57 -0.25 2.28
CA HIS A 320 -15.46 0.63 1.52
C HIS A 320 -14.82 1.21 0.23
N ALA A 321 -13.49 1.23 0.13
CA ALA A 321 -12.77 1.84 -0.99
C ALA A 321 -12.02 0.84 -1.89
N ILE A 322 -11.55 -0.30 -1.35
CA ILE A 322 -10.63 -1.21 -2.08
C ILE A 322 -11.31 -1.86 -3.29
N ALA A 323 -12.51 -2.40 -3.14
CA ALA A 323 -13.23 -3.01 -4.25
C ALA A 323 -13.65 -1.97 -5.30
N ALA A 324 -14.06 -0.77 -4.86
CA ALA A 324 -14.37 0.34 -5.75
C ALA A 324 -13.16 0.83 -6.55
N ASN A 325 -11.96 0.86 -5.93
CA ASN A 325 -10.72 1.16 -6.65
C ASN A 325 -10.42 0.10 -7.73
N GLY A 326 -10.68 -1.17 -7.44
CA GLY A 326 -10.59 -2.25 -8.43
C GLY A 326 -11.49 -2.03 -9.64
N LEU A 327 -12.75 -1.60 -9.44
CA LEU A 327 -13.65 -1.25 -10.54
C LEU A 327 -13.11 -0.13 -11.44
N THR A 328 -12.32 0.80 -10.90
CA THR A 328 -11.69 1.87 -11.68
C THR A 328 -10.72 1.27 -12.73
N ALA A 329 -9.95 0.24 -12.39
CA ALA A 329 -9.05 -0.43 -13.33
C ALA A 329 -9.81 -1.12 -14.46
N TRP A 330 -11.00 -1.68 -14.20
CA TRP A 330 -11.86 -2.26 -15.22
C TRP A 330 -12.22 -1.29 -16.34
N ARG A 331 -12.34 -0.02 -16.00
CA ARG A 331 -12.64 1.07 -16.94
C ARG A 331 -11.40 1.62 -17.65
N LEU A 332 -10.27 1.78 -16.93
CA LEU A 332 -9.14 2.62 -17.36
C LEU A 332 -8.11 1.92 -18.26
N GLN A 333 -8.18 0.62 -18.48
CA GLN A 333 -7.11 -0.10 -19.18
C GLN A 333 -7.44 -0.37 -20.64
N TYR A 334 -8.64 -0.83 -20.93
CA TYR A 334 -9.10 -1.21 -22.27
C TYR A 334 -10.31 -0.39 -22.68
N ALA A 335 -10.24 0.21 -23.87
CA ALA A 335 -11.37 0.93 -24.47
C ALA A 335 -12.55 -0.02 -24.75
N CYS A 336 -13.73 0.39 -24.35
CA CYS A 336 -14.95 -0.35 -24.58
C CYS A 336 -16.14 0.61 -24.48
N PRO A 337 -17.08 0.65 -25.45
CA PRO A 337 -18.20 1.58 -25.43
C PRO A 337 -19.26 1.22 -24.38
N ASN A 338 -19.39 -0.06 -24.02
CA ASN A 338 -20.42 -0.53 -23.10
C ASN A 338 -19.78 -1.27 -21.93
N ILE A 339 -19.82 -0.65 -20.73
CA ILE A 339 -19.15 -1.17 -19.53
C ILE A 339 -20.13 -1.20 -18.38
N LYS A 340 -20.18 -2.33 -17.68
CA LYS A 340 -20.81 -2.49 -16.37
C LYS A 340 -19.79 -2.96 -15.36
N GLY A 341 -19.83 -2.38 -14.17
CA GLY A 341 -19.03 -2.80 -13.02
C GLY A 341 -19.85 -2.74 -11.75
N GLU A 342 -19.90 -3.85 -11.03
CA GLU A 342 -20.54 -3.97 -9.71
C GLU A 342 -19.57 -4.61 -8.74
N ALA A 343 -19.48 -4.07 -7.52
CA ALA A 343 -18.70 -4.64 -6.43
C ALA A 343 -19.46 -4.62 -5.12
N TYR A 344 -19.39 -5.73 -4.41
CA TYR A 344 -19.89 -5.90 -3.05
C TYR A 344 -18.72 -6.15 -2.13
N THR A 345 -18.61 -5.39 -1.05
CA THR A 345 -17.69 -5.67 0.05
C THR A 345 -18.48 -6.28 1.18
N VAL A 346 -18.11 -7.47 1.62
CA VAL A 346 -18.93 -8.32 2.49
C VAL A 346 -18.17 -8.70 3.74
N TYR A 347 -18.77 -8.47 4.90
CA TYR A 347 -18.26 -8.94 6.18
C TYR A 347 -18.29 -10.46 6.27
N THR A 348 -17.26 -11.05 6.87
CA THR A 348 -17.14 -12.48 7.18
C THR A 348 -16.44 -12.68 8.52
N ASN A 349 -16.42 -13.90 9.04
CA ASN A 349 -15.69 -14.24 10.26
C ASN A 349 -14.22 -14.58 9.98
N THR A 350 -13.56 -13.80 9.13
CA THR A 350 -12.14 -13.97 8.78
C THR A 350 -11.29 -12.82 9.33
N PRO A 351 -9.94 -12.94 9.36
CA PRO A 351 -9.06 -11.81 9.60
C PRO A 351 -9.40 -10.62 8.70
N VAL A 352 -9.16 -9.42 9.22
CA VAL A 352 -9.66 -8.18 8.59
C VAL A 352 -8.87 -7.85 7.33
N GLY A 353 -9.57 -7.68 6.21
CA GLY A 353 -9.01 -7.13 4.99
C GLY A 353 -8.73 -5.63 5.13
N GLY A 354 -7.59 -5.17 4.62
CA GLY A 354 -7.18 -3.77 4.66
C GLY A 354 -6.29 -3.37 3.50
N ALA A 355 -5.63 -2.24 3.62
CA ALA A 355 -4.70 -1.76 2.60
C ALA A 355 -3.51 -2.70 2.46
N MET A 356 -3.19 -3.11 1.24
CA MET A 356 -1.94 -3.76 0.87
C MET A 356 -1.50 -3.28 -0.50
N ARG A 357 -0.19 -3.10 -0.69
CA ARG A 357 0.48 -2.56 -1.88
C ARG A 357 -0.30 -2.84 -3.18
N GLY A 358 -0.78 -1.78 -3.83
CA GLY A 358 -1.66 -1.82 -5.02
C GLY A 358 -3.16 -1.68 -4.75
N TYR A 359 -3.65 -1.78 -3.50
CA TYR A 359 -4.99 -1.38 -3.01
C TYR A 359 -6.15 -1.85 -3.92
N GLY A 360 -6.29 -3.17 -4.09
CA GLY A 360 -7.34 -3.80 -4.92
C GLY A 360 -6.94 -3.99 -6.39
N ILE A 361 -5.99 -3.23 -6.91
CA ILE A 361 -5.56 -3.36 -8.33
C ILE A 361 -4.87 -4.70 -8.63
N PRO A 362 -3.99 -5.27 -7.77
CA PRO A 362 -3.41 -6.60 -8.04
C PRO A 362 -4.46 -7.70 -8.21
N GLN A 363 -5.52 -7.66 -7.39
CA GLN A 363 -6.61 -8.64 -7.46
C GLN A 363 -7.40 -8.52 -8.76
N VAL A 364 -7.86 -7.30 -9.08
CA VAL A 364 -8.65 -7.07 -10.30
C VAL A 364 -7.80 -7.24 -11.56
N CYS A 365 -6.52 -6.85 -11.52
CA CYS A 365 -5.60 -7.03 -12.63
C CYS A 365 -5.38 -8.53 -12.93
N PHE A 366 -5.28 -9.39 -11.89
CA PHE A 366 -5.26 -10.83 -12.09
C PHE A 366 -6.48 -11.28 -12.89
N ALA A 367 -7.68 -10.90 -12.50
CA ALA A 367 -8.91 -11.26 -13.20
C ALA A 367 -8.95 -10.71 -14.64
N ILE A 368 -8.69 -9.40 -14.81
CA ILE A 368 -8.73 -8.72 -16.11
C ILE A 368 -7.73 -9.34 -17.08
N GLU A 369 -6.46 -9.44 -16.67
CA GLU A 369 -5.38 -9.83 -17.57
C GLU A 369 -5.40 -11.32 -17.93
N CYS A 370 -5.86 -12.17 -17.00
CA CYS A 370 -6.17 -13.57 -17.34
C CYS A 370 -7.35 -13.66 -18.30
N PHE A 371 -8.38 -12.83 -18.10
CA PHE A 371 -9.54 -12.80 -18.99
C PHE A 371 -9.20 -12.32 -20.39
N MET A 372 -8.31 -11.32 -20.54
CA MET A 372 -7.86 -10.87 -21.86
C MET A 372 -7.11 -11.99 -22.64
N ASP A 373 -6.30 -12.80 -21.95
CA ASP A 373 -5.66 -13.97 -22.56
C ASP A 373 -6.67 -15.07 -22.93
N ASP A 374 -7.66 -15.29 -22.06
CA ASP A 374 -8.72 -16.27 -22.32
C ASP A 374 -9.59 -15.84 -23.53
N ILE A 375 -9.90 -14.54 -23.68
CA ILE A 375 -10.58 -14.00 -24.87
C ILE A 375 -9.72 -14.19 -26.13
N ALA A 376 -8.44 -13.74 -26.06
CA ALA A 376 -7.53 -13.85 -27.20
C ALA A 376 -7.38 -15.29 -27.69
N LYS A 377 -7.29 -16.25 -26.75
CA LYS A 377 -7.26 -17.70 -27.07
C LYS A 377 -8.56 -18.16 -27.75
N GLU A 378 -9.73 -17.76 -27.25
CA GLU A 378 -11.03 -18.15 -27.78
C GLU A 378 -11.23 -17.69 -29.21
N ILE A 379 -10.82 -16.48 -29.55
CA ILE A 379 -10.91 -15.92 -30.90
C ILE A 379 -9.70 -16.22 -31.78
N GLY A 380 -8.71 -17.00 -31.29
CA GLY A 380 -7.52 -17.40 -32.07
C GLY A 380 -6.55 -16.24 -32.37
N MET A 381 -6.55 -15.16 -31.55
CA MET A 381 -5.69 -13.99 -31.72
C MET A 381 -4.47 -14.07 -30.79
N ASP A 382 -3.31 -13.52 -31.22
CA ASP A 382 -2.17 -13.35 -30.32
C ASP A 382 -2.52 -12.41 -29.16
N PRO A 383 -2.24 -12.76 -27.88
CA PRO A 383 -2.60 -11.94 -26.71
C PRO A 383 -2.00 -10.54 -26.70
N LEU A 384 -0.80 -10.36 -27.28
CA LEU A 384 -0.17 -9.03 -27.39
C LEU A 384 -0.91 -8.17 -28.42
N GLU A 385 -1.25 -8.76 -29.59
CA GLU A 385 -1.98 -8.05 -30.65
C GLU A 385 -3.42 -7.72 -30.22
N PHE A 386 -4.10 -8.63 -29.49
CA PHE A 386 -5.40 -8.36 -28.89
C PHE A 386 -5.37 -7.16 -27.95
N ARG A 387 -4.35 -7.08 -27.08
CA ARG A 387 -4.18 -5.94 -26.15
C ARG A 387 -3.88 -4.65 -26.89
N LYS A 388 -2.93 -4.66 -27.83
CA LYS A 388 -2.60 -3.48 -28.65
C LYS A 388 -3.81 -2.92 -29.40
N LYS A 389 -4.70 -3.79 -29.85
CA LYS A 389 -5.94 -3.41 -30.53
C LYS A 389 -6.90 -2.68 -29.60
N ASN A 390 -7.07 -3.15 -28.37
CA ASN A 390 -8.09 -2.70 -27.41
C ASN A 390 -7.59 -1.69 -26.37
N LEU A 391 -6.28 -1.39 -26.29
CA LEU A 391 -5.74 -0.40 -25.38
C LEU A 391 -6.27 1.01 -25.71
N ILE A 392 -6.46 1.81 -24.66
CA ILE A 392 -6.76 3.23 -24.80
C ILE A 392 -5.57 3.92 -25.43
N LYS A 393 -5.78 4.51 -26.61
CA LYS A 393 -4.77 5.22 -27.41
C LYS A 393 -4.93 6.72 -27.22
N GLY A 394 -4.11 7.31 -26.34
CA GLY A 394 -4.20 8.74 -26.06
C GLY A 394 -5.50 9.12 -25.37
N TYR A 395 -6.30 9.97 -26.01
CA TYR A 395 -7.62 10.36 -25.50
C TYR A 395 -8.69 9.34 -25.86
N TYR A 396 -9.47 8.93 -24.87
CA TYR A 396 -10.67 8.12 -25.05
C TYR A 396 -11.81 8.73 -24.24
N GLU A 397 -12.93 8.97 -24.88
CA GLU A 397 -14.13 9.46 -24.25
C GLU A 397 -15.15 8.34 -24.17
N ASP A 398 -15.57 7.98 -22.94
CA ASP A 398 -16.59 6.96 -22.73
C ASP A 398 -17.98 7.43 -23.12
N ALA A 399 -18.98 6.54 -23.12
CA ALA A 399 -20.35 6.84 -23.50
C ALA A 399 -21.03 7.93 -22.64
N TYR A 400 -20.43 8.32 -21.52
CA TYR A 400 -20.85 9.47 -20.70
C TYR A 400 -19.98 10.72 -20.94
N LEU A 401 -19.22 10.76 -22.01
CA LEU A 401 -18.33 11.87 -22.38
C LEU A 401 -17.31 12.19 -21.27
N LYS A 402 -16.86 11.15 -20.54
CA LYS A 402 -15.84 11.30 -19.52
C LYS A 402 -14.48 10.95 -20.11
N PRO A 403 -13.52 11.86 -20.07
CA PRO A 403 -12.21 11.61 -20.62
C PRO A 403 -11.51 10.49 -19.84
N ILE A 404 -11.01 9.51 -20.58
CA ILE A 404 -10.14 8.44 -20.08
C ILE A 404 -8.84 8.53 -20.85
N ALA A 405 -7.91 9.30 -20.32
CA ALA A 405 -6.60 9.46 -20.95
C ALA A 405 -5.51 9.59 -19.89
N ALA A 406 -4.34 9.06 -20.20
CA ALA A 406 -3.11 9.45 -19.54
C ALA A 406 -2.53 10.67 -20.28
N ASN A 407 -2.01 11.64 -19.55
CA ASN A 407 -1.36 12.81 -20.16
C ASN A 407 -0.13 12.41 -20.96
N THR A 408 0.67 11.49 -20.40
CA THR A 408 1.69 10.74 -21.10
C THR A 408 1.38 9.26 -20.95
N ASN A 409 1.52 8.48 -22.00
CA ASN A 409 1.21 7.05 -21.97
C ASN A 409 2.24 6.26 -22.78
N GLY A 410 3.27 5.76 -22.10
CA GLY A 410 4.33 4.93 -22.67
C GLY A 410 4.02 3.45 -22.76
N ILE A 411 2.73 3.05 -22.68
CA ILE A 411 2.37 1.62 -22.62
C ILE A 411 2.80 0.86 -23.90
N PHE A 412 2.75 1.48 -25.06
CA PHE A 412 3.16 0.83 -26.30
C PHE A 412 4.66 0.57 -26.35
N GLU A 413 5.46 1.54 -25.92
CA GLU A 413 6.92 1.40 -25.78
C GLU A 413 7.29 0.38 -24.69
N CYS A 414 6.54 0.34 -23.59
CA CYS A 414 6.70 -0.70 -22.57
C CYS A 414 6.45 -2.11 -23.16
N LEU A 415 5.41 -2.26 -23.96
CA LEU A 415 5.09 -3.53 -24.64
C LEU A 415 6.15 -3.95 -25.62
N GLU A 416 6.71 -3.03 -26.40
CA GLU A 416 7.79 -3.30 -27.36
C GLU A 416 9.04 -3.78 -26.63
N LYS A 417 9.50 -3.05 -25.62
CA LYS A 417 10.66 -3.46 -24.79
C LYS A 417 10.47 -4.81 -24.15
N GLY A 418 9.31 -5.07 -23.53
CA GLY A 418 9.03 -6.34 -22.86
C GLY A 418 8.94 -7.51 -23.85
N ALA A 419 8.30 -7.31 -25.00
CA ALA A 419 8.17 -8.34 -26.05
C ALA A 419 9.51 -8.67 -26.70
N GLU A 420 10.38 -7.66 -26.92
CA GLU A 420 11.74 -7.84 -27.40
C GLU A 420 12.59 -8.65 -26.43
N TYR A 421 12.59 -8.24 -25.14
CA TYR A 421 13.35 -8.91 -24.08
C TYR A 421 13.02 -10.40 -23.96
N ILE A 422 11.73 -10.76 -24.04
CA ILE A 422 11.29 -12.15 -23.87
C ILE A 422 11.37 -12.93 -25.20
N HIS A 423 11.68 -12.31 -26.33
CA HIS A 423 11.58 -12.88 -27.68
C HIS A 423 10.16 -13.43 -27.97
N TRP A 424 9.15 -12.58 -27.77
CA TRP A 424 7.73 -12.97 -27.76
C TRP A 424 7.31 -13.77 -28.98
N LYS A 425 7.53 -13.26 -30.19
CA LYS A 425 7.06 -13.90 -31.43
C LYS A 425 7.69 -15.28 -31.65
N GLU A 426 9.00 -15.37 -31.41
CA GLU A 426 9.78 -16.60 -31.59
C GLU A 426 9.33 -17.67 -30.59
N LYS A 427 9.27 -17.32 -29.31
CA LYS A 427 8.91 -18.26 -28.24
C LYS A 427 7.43 -18.65 -28.24
N ARG A 428 6.53 -17.75 -28.62
CA ARG A 428 5.12 -18.12 -28.83
C ARG A 428 4.96 -19.20 -29.90
N LYS A 429 5.76 -19.15 -30.98
CA LYS A 429 5.79 -20.17 -32.05
C LYS A 429 6.51 -21.44 -31.60
N GLU A 430 7.68 -21.30 -30.96
CA GLU A 430 8.50 -22.43 -30.51
C GLU A 430 7.76 -23.30 -29.49
N TYR A 431 7.07 -22.66 -28.53
CA TYR A 431 6.37 -23.34 -27.45
C TYR A 431 4.93 -23.73 -27.78
N ALA A 432 4.48 -23.50 -29.00
CA ALA A 432 3.16 -24.01 -29.46
C ALA A 432 3.17 -25.54 -29.57
N ASN A 433 2.09 -26.17 -29.15
CA ASN A 433 1.84 -27.63 -29.35
C ASN A 433 2.88 -28.56 -28.69
N GLN A 434 3.46 -28.18 -27.57
CA GLN A 434 4.36 -29.04 -26.83
C GLN A 434 3.69 -30.25 -26.24
N THR A 435 4.41 -31.38 -26.26
CA THR A 435 4.04 -32.63 -25.62
C THR A 435 5.11 -33.00 -24.55
N GLY A 436 4.77 -33.91 -23.65
CA GLY A 436 5.68 -34.35 -22.60
C GLY A 436 5.41 -33.67 -21.25
N ASN A 437 6.25 -34.02 -20.25
CA ASN A 437 6.03 -33.61 -18.87
C ASN A 437 6.56 -32.21 -18.55
N ILE A 438 7.62 -31.79 -19.22
CA ILE A 438 8.21 -30.46 -19.08
C ILE A 438 7.79 -29.62 -20.27
N ARG A 439 7.13 -28.50 -19.99
CA ARG A 439 6.64 -27.58 -21.03
C ARG A 439 7.02 -26.15 -20.71
N ARG A 440 7.30 -25.35 -21.72
CA ARG A 440 7.62 -23.95 -21.58
C ARG A 440 6.54 -23.06 -22.15
N GLY A 441 6.42 -21.86 -21.60
CA GLY A 441 5.46 -20.88 -22.11
C GLY A 441 5.89 -19.47 -21.77
N VAL A 442 5.41 -18.53 -22.58
CA VAL A 442 5.53 -17.10 -22.35
C VAL A 442 4.15 -16.47 -22.17
N GLY A 443 4.04 -15.57 -21.22
CA GLY A 443 2.82 -14.84 -20.88
C GLY A 443 3.11 -13.39 -20.60
N MET A 444 2.06 -12.59 -20.64
CA MET A 444 2.15 -11.16 -20.38
C MET A 444 0.95 -10.64 -19.61
N SER A 445 1.10 -9.47 -19.06
CA SER A 445 0.03 -8.69 -18.43
C SER A 445 0.35 -7.22 -18.44
N LEU A 446 -0.68 -6.39 -18.27
CA LEU A 446 -0.56 -4.93 -18.22
C LEU A 446 -1.04 -4.42 -16.86
N PHE A 447 -0.77 -3.14 -16.60
CA PHE A 447 -1.42 -2.39 -15.53
C PHE A 447 -1.58 -0.92 -15.90
N SER A 448 -2.58 -0.30 -15.29
CA SER A 448 -2.75 1.15 -15.19
C SER A 448 -3.00 1.51 -13.74
N TYR A 449 -2.30 2.52 -13.22
CA TYR A 449 -2.38 2.91 -11.82
C TYR A 449 -2.49 4.42 -11.67
N LYS A 450 -3.58 4.89 -11.05
CA LYS A 450 -3.78 6.31 -10.75
C LYS A 450 -2.94 6.71 -9.52
N THR A 451 -2.11 7.75 -9.67
CA THR A 451 -1.31 8.31 -8.59
C THR A 451 -2.19 9.13 -7.65
N GLY A 452 -2.12 8.83 -6.35
CA GLY A 452 -2.89 9.54 -5.33
C GLY A 452 -4.39 9.22 -5.35
N VAL A 453 -5.16 9.95 -4.52
CA VAL A 453 -6.59 9.69 -4.27
C VAL A 453 -7.52 10.82 -4.72
N TRP A 454 -7.00 11.96 -5.19
CA TRP A 454 -7.82 13.05 -5.73
C TRP A 454 -8.67 12.58 -6.94
N PRO A 455 -9.94 12.97 -7.12
CA PRO A 455 -10.76 13.86 -6.26
C PRO A 455 -11.57 13.10 -5.18
N ILE A 456 -11.32 11.81 -4.95
CA ILE A 456 -12.12 10.98 -4.03
C ILE A 456 -11.84 11.37 -2.58
N SER A 457 -10.60 11.74 -2.26
CA SER A 457 -10.18 12.15 -0.93
C SER A 457 -9.18 13.30 -0.99
N LEU A 458 -8.85 13.84 0.19
CA LEU A 458 -7.92 14.96 0.37
C LEU A 458 -6.49 14.55 0.02
N GLU A 459 -5.83 15.35 -0.82
CA GLU A 459 -4.40 15.25 -1.13
C GLU A 459 -3.68 16.51 -0.66
N ILE A 460 -3.24 16.52 0.58
CA ILE A 460 -2.49 17.62 1.19
C ILE A 460 -1.12 17.15 1.64
N ALA A 461 -0.12 18.01 1.53
CA ALA A 461 1.21 17.82 2.08
C ALA A 461 1.77 19.15 2.61
N GLY A 462 2.79 19.06 3.47
CA GLY A 462 3.50 20.21 4.00
C GLY A 462 5.02 20.00 4.01
N ALA A 463 5.75 21.09 3.71
CA ALA A 463 7.20 21.15 3.78
C ALA A 463 7.64 22.47 4.45
N ARG A 464 8.66 22.40 5.31
CA ARG A 464 9.35 23.53 5.89
C ARG A 464 10.84 23.42 5.62
N MET A 465 11.45 24.51 5.17
CA MET A 465 12.88 24.62 4.92
C MET A 465 13.49 25.80 5.66
N THR A 466 14.70 25.63 6.17
CA THR A 466 15.43 26.68 6.90
C THR A 466 16.86 26.71 6.40
N LEU A 467 17.35 27.91 6.06
CA LEU A 467 18.77 28.13 5.80
C LEU A 467 19.50 28.16 7.15
N ASN A 468 20.42 27.21 7.37
CA ASN A 468 21.24 27.11 8.56
C ASN A 468 22.44 28.09 8.49
N GLN A 469 23.08 28.36 9.64
CA GLN A 469 24.17 29.32 9.76
C GLN A 469 25.42 28.95 8.93
N ASP A 470 25.61 27.67 8.64
CA ASP A 470 26.71 27.16 7.80
C ASP A 470 26.41 27.18 6.30
N GLY A 471 25.20 27.61 5.92
CA GLY A 471 24.74 27.64 4.54
C GLY A 471 24.06 26.34 4.09
N SER A 472 23.98 25.32 4.93
CA SER A 472 23.20 24.12 4.67
C SER A 472 21.68 24.39 4.81
N VAL A 473 20.85 23.46 4.34
CA VAL A 473 19.39 23.59 4.40
C VAL A 473 18.78 22.47 5.23
N GLY A 474 18.11 22.82 6.31
CA GLY A 474 17.25 21.91 7.05
C GLY A 474 15.94 21.70 6.30
N LEU A 475 15.55 20.45 6.07
CA LEU A 475 14.31 20.05 5.41
C LEU A 475 13.43 19.24 6.36
N MET A 476 12.21 19.71 6.58
CA MET A 476 11.25 19.11 7.49
C MET A 476 9.94 18.82 6.73
N LEU A 477 9.48 17.56 6.76
CA LEU A 477 8.31 17.07 6.01
C LEU A 477 7.34 16.33 6.92
N GLY A 478 6.06 16.36 6.54
CA GLY A 478 5.06 15.45 7.09
C GLY A 478 5.05 14.06 6.42
N ALA A 479 5.64 13.95 5.24
CA ALA A 479 5.76 12.67 4.51
C ALA A 479 6.61 11.65 5.26
N THR A 480 6.25 10.37 5.16
CA THR A 480 6.88 9.30 5.95
C THR A 480 7.83 8.44 5.12
N GLU A 481 9.10 8.33 5.54
CA GLU A 481 10.02 7.29 5.08
C GLU A 481 9.62 5.96 5.72
N ILE A 482 9.36 4.94 4.89
CA ILE A 482 8.94 3.59 5.31
C ILE A 482 9.84 2.48 4.72
N GLY A 483 11.01 2.87 4.18
CA GLY A 483 11.96 2.00 3.49
C GLY A 483 12.07 2.23 1.99
N GLN A 484 11.13 3.00 1.40
CA GLN A 484 11.06 3.23 -0.05
C GLN A 484 12.12 4.22 -0.58
N GLY A 485 12.77 5.01 0.28
CA GLY A 485 13.78 5.99 -0.11
C GLY A 485 13.24 7.42 -0.31
N ALA A 486 12.11 7.75 0.30
CA ALA A 486 11.48 9.05 0.20
C ALA A 486 12.41 10.18 0.65
N ASP A 487 13.11 10.03 1.78
CA ASP A 487 14.04 11.04 2.28
C ASP A 487 15.13 11.39 1.26
N THR A 488 15.66 10.40 0.57
CA THR A 488 16.66 10.62 -0.49
C THR A 488 16.05 11.36 -1.69
N VAL A 489 14.86 10.96 -2.12
CA VAL A 489 14.17 11.57 -3.26
C VAL A 489 13.83 13.03 -2.97
N PHE A 490 13.34 13.35 -1.78
CA PHE A 490 13.03 14.74 -1.39
C PHE A 490 14.29 15.59 -1.22
N SER A 491 15.38 15.02 -0.70
CA SER A 491 16.67 15.70 -0.67
C SER A 491 17.20 15.99 -2.06
N GLN A 492 17.07 15.07 -3.03
CA GLN A 492 17.42 15.30 -4.44
C GLN A 492 16.57 16.41 -5.08
N MET A 493 15.26 16.42 -4.86
CA MET A 493 14.36 17.45 -5.38
C MET A 493 14.72 18.84 -4.82
N THR A 494 15.03 18.93 -3.53
CA THR A 494 15.47 20.17 -2.86
C THR A 494 16.80 20.64 -3.43
N ALA A 495 17.78 19.76 -3.52
CA ALA A 495 19.11 20.03 -4.07
C ALA A 495 19.06 20.49 -5.54
N GLU A 496 18.15 19.91 -6.35
CA GLU A 496 17.93 20.34 -7.74
C GLU A 496 17.46 21.78 -7.85
N VAL A 497 16.43 22.16 -7.05
CA VAL A 497 15.84 23.51 -7.10
C VAL A 497 16.84 24.56 -6.58
N LEU A 498 17.55 24.24 -5.50
CA LEU A 498 18.50 25.15 -4.85
C LEU A 498 19.86 25.13 -5.57
N ASN A 499 20.09 24.21 -6.51
CA ASN A 499 21.38 23.97 -7.15
C ASN A 499 22.52 23.81 -6.12
N MET A 500 22.30 22.90 -5.14
CA MET A 500 23.23 22.59 -4.05
C MET A 500 23.64 21.12 -4.09
N ASP A 501 24.67 20.76 -3.34
CA ASP A 501 24.98 19.35 -3.13
C ASP A 501 23.97 18.70 -2.18
N ILE A 502 23.66 17.43 -2.40
CA ILE A 502 22.69 16.70 -1.56
C ILE A 502 23.16 16.56 -0.11
N SER A 503 24.47 16.55 0.12
CA SER A 503 25.09 16.50 1.45
C SER A 503 24.79 17.74 2.31
N ASP A 504 24.44 18.86 1.67
CA ASP A 504 24.09 20.11 2.35
C ASP A 504 22.59 20.20 2.66
N ILE A 505 21.80 19.16 2.32
CA ILE A 505 20.38 19.06 2.66
C ILE A 505 20.20 18.11 3.84
N HIS A 506 19.81 18.64 4.98
CA HIS A 506 19.60 17.88 6.21
C HIS A 506 18.11 17.60 6.44
N ILE A 507 17.65 16.43 5.96
CA ILE A 507 16.27 16.01 6.10
C ILE A 507 16.00 15.41 7.50
N GLN A 508 14.87 15.79 8.10
CA GLN A 508 14.39 15.16 9.34
C GLN A 508 13.57 13.92 9.03
N THR A 509 14.13 12.74 9.29
CA THR A 509 13.51 11.42 9.04
C THR A 509 12.42 11.06 10.04
N VAL A 510 12.49 11.58 11.26
CA VAL A 510 11.51 11.34 12.33
C VAL A 510 10.35 12.32 12.18
N GLN A 511 9.14 11.78 11.90
CA GLN A 511 7.93 12.61 11.92
C GLN A 511 7.39 12.70 13.35
N ASP A 512 7.02 13.91 13.72
CA ASP A 512 6.48 14.28 15.03
C ASP A 512 5.29 15.21 14.81
N THR A 513 4.14 14.82 15.27
CA THR A 513 2.89 15.56 15.01
C THR A 513 2.82 16.95 15.65
N ASP A 514 3.77 17.29 16.53
CA ASP A 514 3.88 18.63 17.12
C ASP A 514 4.86 19.53 16.36
N VAL A 515 5.76 18.96 15.56
CA VAL A 515 6.89 19.68 14.94
C VAL A 515 6.82 19.64 13.42
N THR A 516 6.57 18.47 12.84
CA THR A 516 6.55 18.32 11.38
C THR A 516 5.25 18.85 10.78
N PRO A 517 5.29 19.45 9.57
CA PRO A 517 4.09 19.87 8.87
C PRO A 517 3.08 18.73 8.67
N PHE A 518 1.82 19.07 8.52
CA PHE A 518 0.78 18.06 8.28
C PHE A 518 0.93 17.38 6.92
N ASP A 519 0.80 16.06 6.91
CA ASP A 519 0.71 15.22 5.72
C ASP A 519 -0.22 14.04 6.03
N THR A 520 -0.88 13.51 5.03
CA THR A 520 -1.81 12.39 5.19
C THR A 520 -1.11 11.03 5.27
N GLY A 521 0.17 10.94 4.88
CA GLY A 521 1.00 9.76 5.06
C GLY A 521 1.44 9.07 3.76
N ALA A 522 2.07 7.89 3.90
CA ALA A 522 2.63 7.08 2.82
C ALA A 522 1.62 6.03 2.33
N TYR A 523 0.91 6.31 1.25
CA TYR A 523 -0.04 5.42 0.57
C TYR A 523 -0.32 5.90 -0.86
N ALA A 524 -1.06 5.14 -1.67
CA ALA A 524 -1.49 5.47 -3.04
C ALA A 524 -0.36 5.98 -3.95
N SER A 525 0.89 5.60 -3.68
CA SER A 525 2.11 6.05 -4.37
C SER A 525 2.20 7.57 -4.53
N ARG A 526 1.63 8.32 -3.56
CA ARG A 526 1.42 9.77 -3.64
C ARG A 526 2.65 10.62 -3.32
N GLN A 527 3.60 10.11 -2.55
CA GLN A 527 4.61 10.94 -1.92
C GLN A 527 5.51 11.69 -2.91
N SER A 528 6.16 11.00 -3.85
CA SER A 528 7.02 11.68 -4.84
C SER A 528 6.24 12.63 -5.74
N PHE A 529 4.93 12.44 -5.89
CA PHE A 529 4.04 13.29 -6.68
C PHE A 529 3.46 14.45 -5.84
N VAL A 530 2.70 14.16 -4.78
CA VAL A 530 2.01 15.18 -3.96
C VAL A 530 3.01 15.96 -3.10
N THR A 531 3.75 15.24 -2.23
CA THR A 531 4.74 15.89 -1.37
C THR A 531 5.90 16.45 -2.18
N GLY A 532 6.29 15.78 -3.28
CA GLY A 532 7.30 16.30 -4.21
C GLY A 532 6.92 17.64 -4.86
N THR A 533 5.63 17.87 -5.16
CA THR A 533 5.13 19.18 -5.62
C THR A 533 5.38 20.24 -4.54
N VAL A 534 4.95 19.96 -3.31
CA VAL A 534 5.10 20.89 -2.18
C VAL A 534 6.56 21.15 -1.83
N VAL A 535 7.42 20.13 -1.90
CA VAL A 535 8.89 20.27 -1.71
C VAL A 535 9.48 21.19 -2.77
N LYS A 536 9.10 21.02 -4.04
CA LYS A 536 9.55 21.87 -5.14
C LYS A 536 9.16 23.34 -4.91
N ASP A 537 7.90 23.57 -4.53
CA ASP A 537 7.37 24.92 -4.30
C ASP A 537 7.99 25.57 -3.05
N CYS A 538 8.19 24.81 -1.98
CA CYS A 538 8.88 25.29 -0.77
C CYS A 538 10.35 25.64 -1.06
N ALA A 539 11.06 24.81 -1.84
CA ALA A 539 12.43 25.10 -2.24
C ALA A 539 12.56 26.34 -3.13
N ASN A 540 11.60 26.54 -4.07
CA ASN A 540 11.54 27.77 -4.85
C ASN A 540 11.30 28.99 -3.98
N LEU A 541 10.37 28.94 -3.04
CA LEU A 541 10.10 30.02 -2.08
C LEU A 541 11.32 30.33 -1.22
N LEU A 542 12.04 29.30 -0.73
CA LEU A 542 13.29 29.49 0.00
C LEU A 542 14.35 30.18 -0.86
N LYS A 543 14.53 29.73 -2.10
CA LYS A 543 15.46 30.31 -3.08
C LYS A 543 15.16 31.79 -3.36
N GLU A 544 13.87 32.14 -3.53
CA GLU A 544 13.43 33.52 -3.71
C GLU A 544 13.80 34.39 -2.51
N LYS A 545 13.56 33.91 -1.30
CA LYS A 545 13.90 34.64 -0.06
C LYS A 545 15.42 34.81 0.12
N ILE A 546 16.20 33.77 -0.18
CA ILE A 546 17.67 33.84 -0.16
C ILE A 546 18.17 34.91 -1.14
N LEU A 547 17.66 34.90 -2.38
CA LEU A 547 18.07 35.87 -3.41
C LEU A 547 17.60 37.30 -3.08
N ALA A 548 16.42 37.47 -2.48
CA ALA A 548 15.94 38.75 -2.01
C ALA A 548 16.86 39.34 -0.93
N TYR A 549 17.20 38.54 0.09
CA TYR A 549 18.14 38.97 1.13
C TYR A 549 19.52 39.24 0.58
N ALA A 550 20.01 38.42 -0.36
CA ALA A 550 21.30 38.70 -1.02
C ALA A 550 21.29 40.05 -1.78
N LYS A 551 20.15 40.43 -2.38
CA LYS A 551 20.02 41.72 -3.07
C LYS A 551 20.04 42.91 -2.08
N GLU A 552 19.49 42.73 -0.89
CA GLU A 552 19.57 43.75 0.18
C GLU A 552 21.00 43.92 0.69
N LEU A 553 21.78 42.83 0.83
CA LEU A 553 23.18 42.87 1.24
C LEU A 553 24.11 43.43 0.16
N LEU A 554 23.75 43.34 -1.09
CA LEU A 554 24.53 43.73 -2.25
C LEU A 554 23.80 44.78 -3.10
N PRO A 555 23.45 45.96 -2.52
CA PRO A 555 22.61 46.95 -3.20
C PRO A 555 23.23 47.51 -4.49
N GLU A 556 24.55 47.63 -4.52
CA GLU A 556 25.32 48.15 -5.69
C GLU A 556 25.44 47.11 -6.83
N GLU A 557 25.13 45.82 -6.56
CA GLU A 557 25.20 44.79 -7.57
C GLU A 557 24.00 44.88 -8.52
N THR A 558 24.24 45.20 -9.78
CA THR A 558 23.21 45.40 -10.79
C THR A 558 22.98 44.14 -11.66
N ARG A 559 23.89 43.16 -11.62
CA ARG A 559 23.78 41.93 -12.36
C ARG A 559 22.75 41.00 -11.70
N LYS A 560 22.17 40.10 -12.50
CA LYS A 560 21.23 39.12 -12.02
C LYS A 560 21.92 38.15 -11.03
N LEU A 561 21.40 38.07 -9.81
CA LEU A 561 21.84 37.10 -8.80
C LEU A 561 21.23 35.73 -9.05
N ARG A 562 21.99 34.69 -8.80
CA ARG A 562 21.54 33.28 -8.83
C ARG A 562 22.26 32.46 -7.77
N LEU A 563 21.60 31.43 -7.26
CA LEU A 563 22.19 30.44 -6.35
C LEU A 563 22.87 29.34 -7.19
N ASP A 564 24.10 28.99 -6.83
CA ASP A 564 24.92 28.01 -7.56
C ASP A 564 25.95 27.37 -6.61
N HIS A 565 25.84 26.07 -6.35
CA HIS A 565 26.76 25.28 -5.51
C HIS A 565 27.20 25.96 -4.22
N GLY A 566 26.23 26.43 -3.42
CA GLY A 566 26.49 27.09 -2.13
C GLY A 566 26.99 28.53 -2.23
N TRP A 567 26.90 29.17 -3.41
CA TRP A 567 27.27 30.57 -3.65
C TRP A 567 26.13 31.36 -4.28
N ILE A 568 26.03 32.61 -3.89
CA ILE A 568 25.29 33.62 -4.66
C ILE A 568 26.24 34.14 -5.73
N MET A 569 25.87 33.93 -6.98
CA MET A 569 26.64 34.38 -8.16
C MET A 569 26.03 35.66 -8.70
N ALA A 570 26.88 36.63 -9.05
CA ALA A 570 26.53 37.82 -9.85
C ALA A 570 27.05 37.66 -11.28
N GLY A 571 26.16 37.28 -12.19
CA GLY A 571 26.58 36.83 -13.52
C GLY A 571 27.42 35.53 -13.44
N LYS A 572 28.74 35.61 -13.74
CA LYS A 572 29.66 34.46 -13.65
C LYS A 572 30.55 34.48 -12.41
N ASP A 573 30.55 35.58 -11.65
CA ASP A 573 31.43 35.76 -10.52
C ASP A 573 30.75 35.40 -9.20
N PRO A 574 31.45 34.74 -8.25
CA PRO A 574 30.93 34.53 -6.89
C PRO A 574 30.87 35.88 -6.18
N ALA A 575 29.68 36.20 -5.63
CA ALA A 575 29.44 37.42 -4.86
C ALA A 575 29.56 37.21 -3.35
N ILE A 576 28.88 36.20 -2.83
CA ILE A 576 28.92 35.84 -1.40
C ILE A 576 28.63 34.36 -1.24
N SER A 577 29.32 33.66 -0.33
CA SER A 577 28.99 32.27 -0.02
C SER A 577 27.66 32.19 0.75
N LEU A 578 26.94 31.09 0.58
CA LEU A 578 25.65 30.89 1.28
C LEU A 578 25.82 30.86 2.81
N GLY A 579 26.96 30.35 3.32
CA GLY A 579 27.30 30.39 4.73
C GLY A 579 27.49 31.82 5.26
N ASN A 580 28.24 32.67 4.53
CA ASN A 580 28.40 34.07 4.93
C ASN A 580 27.08 34.85 4.84
N LEU A 581 26.27 34.60 3.81
CA LEU A 581 24.93 35.19 3.70
C LEU A 581 24.04 34.76 4.89
N ALA A 582 24.10 33.49 5.27
CA ALA A 582 23.36 32.97 6.39
C ALA A 582 23.81 33.64 7.71
N LEU A 583 25.13 33.77 7.97
CA LEU A 583 25.64 34.46 9.14
C LEU A 583 25.17 35.93 9.20
N GLU A 584 25.19 36.66 8.09
CA GLU A 584 24.62 38.00 8.01
C GLU A 584 23.13 38.00 8.33
N SER A 585 22.36 37.06 7.81
CA SER A 585 20.93 36.97 8.07
C SER A 585 20.59 36.68 9.53
N TYR A 586 21.42 35.92 10.23
CA TYR A 586 21.17 35.58 11.65
C TYR A 586 21.67 36.66 12.62
N TYR A 587 22.82 37.33 12.32
CA TYR A 587 23.57 38.07 13.30
C TYR A 587 23.81 39.55 12.98
N SER A 588 23.35 40.04 11.82
CA SER A 588 23.46 41.44 11.47
C SER A 588 22.65 42.31 12.45
N LEU A 589 23.28 43.31 13.04
CA LEU A 589 22.61 44.22 13.99
C LEU A 589 21.54 45.11 13.34
N GLY A 590 21.60 45.30 12.04
CA GLY A 590 20.67 46.20 11.34
C GLY A 590 19.48 45.49 10.69
N ASN A 591 19.67 44.24 10.28
CA ASN A 591 18.67 43.51 9.48
C ASN A 591 18.72 41.98 9.73
N SER A 592 18.56 41.59 11.00
CA SER A 592 18.57 40.16 11.37
C SER A 592 17.24 39.49 11.03
N SER A 593 17.28 38.39 10.27
CA SER A 593 16.11 37.59 9.94
C SER A 593 16.54 36.18 9.60
N VAL A 594 15.90 35.16 10.21
CA VAL A 594 16.09 33.75 9.84
C VAL A 594 15.37 33.46 8.53
N ILE A 595 16.10 33.03 7.52
CA ILE A 595 15.53 32.75 6.20
C ILE A 595 14.86 31.36 6.22
N THR A 596 13.52 31.34 6.24
CA THR A 596 12.71 30.13 6.27
C THR A 596 11.62 30.18 5.21
N ALA A 597 11.24 29.01 4.70
CA ALA A 597 10.07 28.84 3.85
C ALA A 597 9.19 27.72 4.39
N GLU A 598 7.89 27.89 4.32
CA GLU A 598 6.91 26.84 4.64
C GLU A 598 5.79 26.89 3.61
N VAL A 599 5.45 25.71 3.06
CA VAL A 599 4.35 25.52 2.12
C VAL A 599 3.51 24.35 2.62
N SER A 600 2.20 24.53 2.68
CA SER A 600 1.24 23.49 2.94
C SER A 600 0.06 23.69 1.99
N GLU A 601 -0.16 22.73 1.09
CA GLU A 601 -1.18 22.89 0.06
C GLU A 601 -1.82 21.56 -0.34
N GLN A 602 -3.02 21.68 -0.91
CA GLN A 602 -3.75 20.58 -1.53
C GLN A 602 -3.41 20.46 -3.00
N VAL A 603 -2.86 19.32 -3.42
CA VAL A 603 -2.57 19.01 -4.83
C VAL A 603 -3.81 18.41 -5.49
N LYS A 604 -4.52 19.20 -6.31
CA LYS A 604 -5.77 18.83 -7.00
C LYS A 604 -5.53 18.25 -8.39
N LYS A 605 -4.54 17.37 -8.48
CA LYS A 605 -4.10 16.73 -9.74
C LYS A 605 -3.79 15.27 -9.48
N ASN A 606 -3.81 14.45 -10.52
CA ASN A 606 -3.28 13.10 -10.53
C ASN A 606 -2.76 12.75 -11.92
N THR A 607 -2.04 11.65 -12.01
CA THR A 607 -1.53 11.10 -13.26
C THR A 607 -1.68 9.59 -13.26
N ILE A 608 -1.55 8.95 -14.41
CA ILE A 608 -1.66 7.50 -14.56
C ILE A 608 -0.30 6.94 -14.96
N ALA A 609 0.26 6.09 -14.09
CA ALA A 609 1.39 5.24 -14.41
C ALA A 609 0.89 3.99 -15.13
N THR A 610 1.61 3.56 -16.17
CA THR A 610 1.30 2.36 -16.95
C THR A 610 2.51 1.47 -17.07
N GLY A 611 2.32 0.22 -17.44
CA GLY A 611 3.40 -0.70 -17.68
C GLY A 611 2.93 -2.12 -17.93
N CYS A 612 3.90 -3.03 -18.08
CA CYS A 612 3.64 -4.43 -18.39
C CYS A 612 4.63 -5.36 -17.70
N CYS A 613 4.24 -6.61 -17.59
CA CYS A 613 5.10 -7.72 -17.19
C CYS A 613 5.08 -8.79 -18.28
N PHE A 614 6.25 -9.30 -18.63
CA PHE A 614 6.41 -10.49 -19.45
C PHE A 614 7.12 -11.57 -18.65
N ALA A 615 6.64 -12.80 -18.71
CA ALA A 615 7.20 -13.94 -18.00
C ALA A 615 7.41 -15.12 -18.93
N GLU A 616 8.50 -15.84 -18.78
CA GLU A 616 8.76 -17.15 -19.34
C GLU A 616 8.83 -18.17 -18.22
N VAL A 617 8.08 -19.26 -18.35
CA VAL A 617 8.02 -20.31 -17.35
C VAL A 617 8.32 -21.68 -17.95
N GLU A 618 8.86 -22.56 -17.11
CA GLU A 618 8.93 -23.99 -17.33
C GLU A 618 7.98 -24.67 -16.33
N VAL A 619 7.09 -25.52 -16.83
CA VAL A 619 6.05 -26.22 -16.06
C VAL A 619 6.36 -27.71 -16.07
N ASP A 620 6.55 -28.29 -14.89
CA ASP A 620 6.58 -29.75 -14.70
C ASP A 620 5.14 -30.23 -14.43
N ILE A 621 4.56 -30.87 -15.42
CA ILE A 621 3.16 -31.35 -15.38
C ILE A 621 2.96 -32.37 -14.26
N LYS A 622 3.92 -33.32 -14.08
CA LYS A 622 3.79 -34.41 -13.09
C LYS A 622 3.97 -33.94 -11.66
N LEU A 623 4.84 -32.97 -11.44
CA LEU A 623 5.10 -32.44 -10.09
C LEU A 623 4.22 -31.24 -9.74
N GLY A 624 3.47 -30.68 -10.70
CA GLY A 624 2.74 -29.45 -10.51
C GLY A 624 3.67 -28.30 -10.12
N LYS A 625 4.84 -28.20 -10.75
CA LYS A 625 5.86 -27.20 -10.42
C LYS A 625 6.01 -26.19 -11.54
N ILE A 626 6.13 -24.92 -11.15
CA ILE A 626 6.47 -23.82 -12.06
C ILE A 626 7.85 -23.29 -11.68
N LYS A 627 8.72 -23.15 -12.68
CA LYS A 627 9.98 -22.42 -12.59
C LYS A 627 9.90 -21.22 -13.51
N ILE A 628 10.07 -20.03 -12.96
CA ILE A 628 10.21 -18.82 -13.77
C ILE A 628 11.62 -18.81 -14.34
N LEU A 629 11.74 -18.74 -15.67
CA LEU A 629 13.03 -18.71 -16.36
C LEU A 629 13.49 -17.28 -16.59
N HIS A 630 12.58 -16.41 -17.06
CA HIS A 630 12.80 -15.00 -17.28
C HIS A 630 11.56 -14.20 -16.91
N ILE A 631 11.75 -13.03 -16.31
CA ILE A 631 10.68 -12.11 -15.99
C ILE A 631 11.16 -10.65 -16.09
N ILE A 632 10.37 -9.81 -16.72
CA ILE A 632 10.63 -8.39 -16.84
C ILE A 632 9.37 -7.58 -16.53
N ASN A 633 9.53 -6.52 -15.74
CA ASN A 633 8.56 -5.44 -15.63
C ASN A 633 9.09 -4.19 -16.32
N VAL A 634 8.32 -3.62 -17.23
CA VAL A 634 8.62 -2.35 -17.89
C VAL A 634 7.59 -1.31 -17.46
N HIS A 635 8.07 -0.17 -16.98
CA HIS A 635 7.25 0.88 -16.38
C HIS A 635 7.36 2.21 -17.10
N ASP A 636 6.25 2.87 -17.37
CA ASP A 636 6.15 4.32 -17.55
C ASP A 636 5.74 4.94 -16.19
N SER A 637 6.74 5.33 -15.43
CA SER A 637 6.59 6.08 -14.18
C SER A 637 7.00 7.55 -14.34
N GLY A 638 6.95 8.07 -15.56
CA GLY A 638 7.45 9.39 -15.92
C GLY A 638 8.96 9.46 -15.80
N LYS A 639 9.49 10.65 -15.56
CA LYS A 639 10.92 10.85 -15.35
C LYS A 639 11.36 10.29 -13.99
N LEU A 640 12.41 9.50 -13.98
CA LEU A 640 12.94 8.90 -12.75
C LEU A 640 13.74 9.94 -11.94
N ILE A 641 13.41 10.10 -10.67
CA ILE A 641 14.17 10.98 -9.76
C ILE A 641 15.49 10.33 -9.38
N ASN A 642 15.44 9.04 -8.98
CA ASN A 642 16.61 8.22 -8.67
C ASN A 642 16.45 6.84 -9.32
N PRO A 643 17.12 6.58 -10.45
CA PRO A 643 16.96 5.34 -11.21
C PRO A 643 17.22 4.08 -10.39
N LYS A 644 18.25 4.07 -9.51
CA LYS A 644 18.58 2.89 -8.71
C LYS A 644 17.51 2.57 -7.67
N LEU A 645 16.97 3.61 -7.00
CA LEU A 645 15.87 3.42 -6.06
C LEU A 645 14.59 2.98 -6.78
N ALA A 646 14.35 3.50 -7.99
CA ALA A 646 13.23 3.06 -8.83
C ALA A 646 13.34 1.58 -9.19
N GLU A 647 14.52 1.13 -9.67
CA GLU A 647 14.79 -0.28 -9.94
C GLU A 647 14.51 -1.17 -8.72
N MET A 648 15.00 -0.77 -7.53
CA MET A 648 14.78 -1.53 -6.28
C MET A 648 13.29 -1.62 -5.90
N GLN A 649 12.50 -0.55 -6.15
CA GLN A 649 11.05 -0.58 -5.94
C GLN A 649 10.36 -1.56 -6.89
N VAL A 650 10.78 -1.60 -8.16
CA VAL A 650 10.24 -2.54 -9.16
C VAL A 650 10.58 -3.99 -8.76
N GLN A 651 11.83 -4.28 -8.43
CA GLN A 651 12.26 -5.63 -8.01
C GLN A 651 11.49 -6.11 -6.77
N GLY A 652 11.36 -5.27 -5.74
CA GLY A 652 10.59 -5.62 -4.53
C GLY A 652 9.09 -5.83 -4.79
N GLY A 653 8.51 -5.06 -5.71
CA GLY A 653 7.12 -5.26 -6.14
C GLY A 653 6.92 -6.54 -6.95
N MET A 654 7.86 -6.85 -7.87
CA MET A 654 7.86 -8.09 -8.65
C MET A 654 7.94 -9.32 -7.75
N SER A 655 8.82 -9.32 -6.74
CA SER A 655 8.91 -10.41 -5.77
C SER A 655 7.56 -10.67 -5.07
N MET A 656 6.89 -9.62 -4.61
CA MET A 656 5.55 -9.72 -4.03
C MET A 656 4.51 -10.23 -5.04
N GLY A 657 4.54 -9.77 -6.29
CA GLY A 657 3.64 -10.21 -7.36
C GLY A 657 3.85 -11.67 -7.75
N MET A 658 5.09 -12.15 -7.79
CA MET A 658 5.43 -13.56 -8.03
C MET A 658 4.92 -14.44 -6.88
N GLY A 659 5.20 -14.07 -5.62
CA GLY A 659 4.70 -14.79 -4.45
C GLY A 659 3.17 -14.89 -4.44
N TYR A 660 2.48 -13.80 -4.74
CA TYR A 660 1.02 -13.75 -4.87
C TYR A 660 0.49 -14.66 -6.00
N GLY A 661 1.27 -14.83 -7.07
CA GLY A 661 0.92 -15.74 -8.18
C GLY A 661 1.20 -17.22 -7.89
N LEU A 662 2.17 -17.56 -7.06
CA LEU A 662 2.72 -18.92 -6.94
C LEU A 662 2.49 -19.60 -5.59
N SER A 663 2.55 -18.86 -4.47
CA SER A 663 2.69 -19.52 -3.16
C SER A 663 1.97 -18.82 -1.99
N GLU A 664 1.73 -17.51 -2.07
CA GLU A 664 1.23 -16.74 -0.94
C GLU A 664 -0.29 -16.84 -0.82
N GLN A 665 -0.73 -17.54 0.20
CA GLN A 665 -2.15 -17.66 0.58
C GLN A 665 -2.26 -17.92 2.08
N LEU A 666 -3.09 -17.14 2.77
CA LEU A 666 -3.52 -17.45 4.13
C LEU A 666 -4.65 -18.48 4.07
N ILE A 667 -4.41 -19.66 4.63
CA ILE A 667 -5.35 -20.78 4.65
C ILE A 667 -6.14 -20.71 5.96
N LEU A 668 -7.46 -20.73 5.88
CA LEU A 668 -8.34 -20.67 7.04
C LEU A 668 -9.05 -22.02 7.26
N ASP A 669 -9.24 -22.37 8.52
CA ASP A 669 -10.12 -23.48 8.90
C ASP A 669 -11.59 -23.12 8.61
N GLU A 670 -12.27 -23.96 7.88
CA GLU A 670 -13.66 -23.71 7.43
C GLU A 670 -14.68 -23.59 8.57
N LYS A 671 -14.40 -24.19 9.73
CA LYS A 671 -15.33 -24.23 10.85
C LYS A 671 -15.10 -23.10 11.86
N THR A 672 -13.86 -22.71 12.01
CA THR A 672 -13.46 -21.77 13.07
C THR A 672 -12.97 -20.42 12.55
N GLY A 673 -12.64 -20.31 11.24
CA GLY A 673 -11.99 -19.14 10.65
C GLY A 673 -10.54 -18.96 11.11
N ARG A 674 -9.96 -19.91 11.84
CA ARG A 674 -8.58 -19.84 12.33
C ARG A 674 -7.57 -19.97 11.19
N PRO A 675 -6.54 -19.11 11.12
CA PRO A 675 -5.41 -19.32 10.22
C PRO A 675 -4.67 -20.63 10.53
N LEU A 676 -4.47 -21.46 9.49
CA LEU A 676 -3.79 -22.75 9.60
C LEU A 676 -2.29 -22.65 9.31
N ASN A 677 -1.87 -21.63 8.56
CA ASN A 677 -0.50 -21.35 8.17
C ASN A 677 -0.05 -19.94 8.59
N GLY A 678 -0.38 -19.55 9.82
CA GLY A 678 -0.11 -18.22 10.38
C GLY A 678 1.32 -18.01 10.89
N THR A 679 2.33 -18.63 10.29
CA THR A 679 3.76 -18.46 10.61
C THR A 679 4.57 -18.37 9.32
N LEU A 680 5.78 -17.78 9.37
CA LEU A 680 6.69 -17.74 8.21
C LEU A 680 7.28 -19.13 7.86
N LEU A 681 7.09 -20.14 8.72
CA LEU A 681 7.44 -21.51 8.38
C LEU A 681 6.44 -22.12 7.38
N ASP A 682 5.16 -21.83 7.57
CA ASP A 682 4.06 -22.45 6.80
C ASP A 682 3.52 -21.55 5.70
N TYR A 683 3.50 -20.23 5.89
CA TYR A 683 3.20 -19.25 4.86
C TYR A 683 4.42 -19.07 3.94
N LYS A 684 4.28 -19.44 2.68
CA LYS A 684 5.41 -19.56 1.75
C LYS A 684 5.69 -18.26 1.00
N LEU A 685 6.62 -17.47 1.51
CA LEU A 685 7.24 -16.38 0.75
C LEU A 685 8.23 -16.91 -0.27
N MET A 686 8.42 -16.17 -1.37
CA MET A 686 9.52 -16.43 -2.31
C MET A 686 10.86 -16.27 -1.62
N THR A 687 11.71 -17.28 -1.71
CA THR A 687 13.07 -17.24 -1.21
C THR A 687 14.05 -16.83 -2.32
N MET A 688 15.31 -16.58 -1.98
CA MET A 688 16.37 -16.32 -2.98
C MET A 688 16.51 -17.49 -3.98
N MET A 689 16.26 -18.73 -3.55
CA MET A 689 16.34 -19.91 -4.43
C MET A 689 15.16 -20.03 -5.39
N ASP A 690 14.01 -19.43 -5.04
CA ASP A 690 12.81 -19.43 -5.87
C ASP A 690 12.76 -18.22 -6.83
N THR A 691 13.54 -17.19 -6.53
CA THR A 691 13.53 -15.92 -7.27
C THR A 691 14.44 -16.02 -8.49
N PRO A 692 13.92 -15.80 -9.71
CA PRO A 692 14.72 -15.72 -10.93
C PRO A 692 15.54 -14.42 -10.97
N ASP A 693 16.35 -14.24 -12.01
CA ASP A 693 16.89 -12.92 -12.33
C ASP A 693 15.76 -11.98 -12.75
N ILE A 694 15.50 -10.97 -11.90
CA ILE A 694 14.41 -10.03 -12.05
C ILE A 694 14.90 -8.81 -12.85
N LYS A 695 14.32 -8.60 -14.03
CA LYS A 695 14.62 -7.45 -14.86
C LYS A 695 13.59 -6.33 -14.65
N ALA A 696 14.07 -5.14 -14.33
CA ALA A 696 13.31 -3.90 -14.34
C ALA A 696 13.77 -3.02 -15.51
N ASP A 697 12.84 -2.42 -16.23
CA ASP A 697 13.14 -1.45 -17.28
C ASP A 697 12.11 -0.31 -17.26
N PHE A 698 12.44 0.80 -17.90
CA PHE A 698 11.64 2.01 -17.85
C PHE A 698 11.49 2.64 -19.24
N VAL A 699 10.33 3.27 -19.43
CA VAL A 699 10.06 4.24 -20.48
C VAL A 699 9.92 5.58 -19.78
N GLU A 700 10.85 6.49 -19.99
CA GLU A 700 10.86 7.80 -19.34
C GLU A 700 10.18 8.84 -20.24
N LEU A 701 8.98 9.24 -19.87
CA LEU A 701 8.24 10.34 -20.49
C LEU A 701 8.13 11.47 -19.46
N ASP A 702 8.45 12.69 -19.86
CA ASP A 702 8.37 13.86 -18.99
C ASP A 702 6.89 14.26 -18.81
N ASP A 703 6.26 13.82 -17.71
CA ASP A 703 4.84 14.11 -17.47
C ASP A 703 4.66 15.59 -17.07
N PRO A 704 3.78 16.34 -17.77
CA PRO A 704 3.62 17.77 -17.51
C PRO A 704 2.94 18.10 -16.16
N ILE A 705 2.35 17.12 -15.50
CA ILE A 705 1.60 17.30 -14.23
C ILE A 705 2.50 17.01 -13.03
N GLY A 706 3.32 15.95 -13.11
CA GLY A 706 4.17 15.54 -12.01
C GLY A 706 5.34 16.49 -11.74
N PRO A 707 5.75 16.70 -10.47
CA PRO A 707 6.94 17.46 -10.17
C PRO A 707 8.16 16.77 -10.80
N PHE A 708 8.94 17.54 -11.59
CA PHE A 708 10.06 17.02 -12.39
C PHE A 708 9.68 15.88 -13.36
N GLY A 709 8.42 15.81 -13.80
CA GLY A 709 7.95 14.85 -14.80
C GLY A 709 7.67 13.43 -14.28
N ASN A 710 7.63 13.21 -12.96
CA ASN A 710 7.44 11.88 -12.38
C ASN A 710 5.96 11.45 -12.27
N LYS A 711 5.76 10.14 -12.14
CA LYS A 711 4.49 9.47 -11.84
C LYS A 711 4.65 8.47 -10.69
N ALA A 712 3.56 7.73 -10.36
CA ALA A 712 3.58 6.67 -9.35
C ALA A 712 4.56 5.54 -9.67
N LEU A 713 5.23 5.01 -8.65
CA LEU A 713 6.09 3.82 -8.77
C LEU A 713 5.99 2.87 -7.58
N GLY A 714 5.55 3.33 -6.40
CA GLY A 714 5.60 2.52 -5.17
C GLY A 714 4.77 1.24 -5.22
N GLU A 715 3.55 1.30 -5.74
CA GLU A 715 2.58 0.19 -5.76
C GLU A 715 2.49 -0.55 -7.10
N PRO A 716 2.56 0.12 -8.25
CA PRO A 716 2.41 -0.51 -9.56
C PRO A 716 3.23 -1.80 -9.79
N PRO A 717 4.49 -1.91 -9.35
CA PRO A 717 5.31 -3.10 -9.60
C PRO A 717 4.75 -4.43 -9.06
N ALA A 718 3.88 -4.38 -8.04
CA ALA A 718 3.27 -5.57 -7.46
C ALA A 718 2.05 -6.09 -8.25
N ILE A 719 1.63 -5.38 -9.30
CA ILE A 719 0.36 -5.64 -9.98
C ILE A 719 0.47 -6.74 -11.04
N PRO A 720 1.37 -6.67 -12.04
CA PRO A 720 1.25 -7.48 -13.24
C PRO A 720 1.90 -8.87 -13.14
N GLY A 721 2.66 -9.19 -12.08
CA GLY A 721 3.45 -10.43 -12.01
C GLY A 721 2.60 -11.71 -11.99
N ALA A 722 1.58 -11.77 -11.14
CA ALA A 722 0.73 -12.96 -10.99
C ALA A 722 -0.03 -13.33 -12.31
N PRO A 723 -0.72 -12.40 -13.00
CA PRO A 723 -1.38 -12.72 -14.24
C PRO A 723 -0.41 -13.06 -15.38
N ALA A 724 0.76 -12.42 -15.46
CA ALA A 724 1.77 -12.75 -16.48
C ALA A 724 2.24 -14.21 -16.36
N ILE A 725 2.50 -14.66 -15.12
CA ILE A 725 2.89 -16.06 -14.83
C ILE A 725 1.76 -17.01 -15.20
N ARG A 726 0.50 -16.72 -14.80
CA ARG A 726 -0.66 -17.55 -15.16
C ARG A 726 -0.85 -17.66 -16.67
N ASN A 727 -0.68 -16.59 -17.40
CA ASN A 727 -0.80 -16.55 -18.84
C ASN A 727 0.34 -17.32 -19.53
N ALA A 728 1.56 -17.32 -18.95
CA ALA A 728 2.65 -18.17 -19.41
C ALA A 728 2.36 -19.67 -19.18
N VAL A 729 1.73 -20.04 -18.07
CA VAL A 729 1.27 -21.43 -17.81
C VAL A 729 0.17 -21.84 -18.79
N LEU A 730 -0.77 -20.93 -19.09
CA LEU A 730 -1.80 -21.18 -20.12
C LEU A 730 -1.16 -21.47 -21.48
N HIS A 731 -0.14 -20.71 -21.87
CA HIS A 731 0.57 -20.95 -23.12
C HIS A 731 1.36 -22.27 -23.11
N ALA A 732 2.01 -22.62 -21.99
CA ALA A 732 2.78 -23.86 -21.85
C ALA A 732 1.92 -25.12 -21.92
N THR A 733 0.74 -25.08 -21.32
CA THR A 733 -0.05 -26.28 -21.02
C THR A 733 -1.40 -26.34 -21.72
N GLY A 734 -1.91 -25.22 -22.20
CA GLY A 734 -3.27 -25.08 -22.71
C GLY A 734 -4.34 -25.02 -21.60
N VAL A 735 -3.96 -25.17 -20.32
CA VAL A 735 -4.89 -25.22 -19.18
C VAL A 735 -5.03 -23.84 -18.56
N ALA A 736 -6.26 -23.36 -18.47
CA ALA A 736 -6.60 -22.07 -17.85
C ALA A 736 -6.84 -22.25 -16.34
N PHE A 737 -5.99 -21.65 -15.52
CA PHE A 737 -6.18 -21.58 -14.07
C PHE A 737 -6.78 -20.21 -13.71
N ASN A 738 -7.93 -20.21 -13.06
CA ASN A 738 -8.70 -18.99 -12.78
C ASN A 738 -8.63 -18.60 -11.30
N GLU A 739 -7.75 -19.23 -10.54
CA GLU A 739 -7.51 -18.95 -9.12
C GLU A 739 -6.01 -18.94 -8.84
N ASN A 740 -5.52 -17.91 -8.19
CA ASN A 740 -4.16 -17.85 -7.66
C ASN A 740 -4.14 -18.09 -6.13
N PRO A 741 -2.99 -18.47 -5.54
CA PRO A 741 -1.73 -18.81 -6.19
C PRO A 741 -1.79 -20.14 -6.94
N LEU A 742 -0.91 -20.33 -7.92
CA LEU A 742 -0.77 -21.56 -8.71
C LEU A 742 0.03 -22.60 -7.90
N THR A 743 -0.55 -23.09 -6.82
CA THR A 743 0.11 -24.08 -5.94
C THR A 743 0.27 -25.42 -6.65
N PRO A 744 1.25 -26.27 -6.25
CA PRO A 744 1.43 -27.61 -6.81
C PRO A 744 0.15 -28.45 -6.81
N GLN A 745 -0.64 -28.43 -5.75
CA GLN A 745 -1.89 -29.15 -5.67
C GLN A 745 -2.90 -28.65 -6.72
N ARG A 746 -3.09 -27.32 -6.81
CA ARG A 746 -4.02 -26.72 -7.79
C ARG A 746 -3.62 -27.04 -9.23
N LEU A 747 -2.32 -27.03 -9.52
CA LEU A 747 -1.79 -27.39 -10.83
C LEU A 747 -2.06 -28.87 -11.17
N ILE A 748 -1.75 -29.79 -10.26
CA ILE A 748 -2.01 -31.22 -10.45
C ILE A 748 -3.49 -31.48 -10.69
N ASP A 749 -4.37 -30.92 -9.83
CA ASP A 749 -5.82 -31.07 -9.97
C ASP A 749 -6.31 -30.56 -11.35
N GLY A 750 -5.77 -29.42 -11.81
CA GLY A 750 -6.08 -28.88 -13.13
C GLY A 750 -5.57 -29.73 -14.28
N PHE A 751 -4.35 -30.26 -14.17
CA PHE A 751 -3.76 -31.13 -15.19
C PHE A 751 -4.49 -32.49 -15.30
N MET A 752 -4.87 -33.07 -14.14
CA MET A 752 -5.71 -34.27 -14.10
C MET A 752 -7.07 -34.04 -14.81
N LYS A 753 -7.74 -32.91 -14.47
CA LYS A 753 -9.02 -32.56 -15.12
C LYS A 753 -8.90 -32.34 -16.64
N ALA A 754 -7.74 -31.85 -17.08
CA ALA A 754 -7.44 -31.61 -18.49
C ALA A 754 -6.91 -32.85 -19.21
N GLY A 755 -6.73 -33.99 -18.51
CA GLY A 755 -6.21 -35.25 -19.11
C GLY A 755 -4.73 -35.18 -19.52
N LEU A 756 -3.94 -34.31 -18.84
CA LEU A 756 -2.49 -34.23 -19.08
C LEU A 756 -1.70 -35.25 -18.23
N ILE A 757 -2.29 -35.67 -17.11
CA ILE A 757 -1.80 -36.76 -16.21
C ILE A 757 -2.96 -37.62 -15.77
#